data_9424a7ad5581003e7d05178abdedc9e6
#
_entry.id   9424a7ad5581003e7d05178abdedc9e6
#
_cell.length_a   1.000
_cell.length_b   1.000
_cell.length_c   1.000
_cell.angle_alpha   90.00
_cell.angle_beta   90.00
_cell.angle_gamma   90.00
#
_symmetry.space_group_name_H-M   'P 1'
#
loop_
_entity.id
_entity.type
_entity.pdbx_description
1 polymer ?
#
loop_
_entity_poly.entity_id
_entity_poly.type
_entity_poly.pdbx_seq_one_letter_code
_entity_poly.pdbx_strand_id
1 'polypeptide(L)'
;MLKVYTSRPIPVLPPPPKPPADGQDPGAGAPFGSRVEFDFAQYHFVELQTSERNINTALDLWAASVMASGGDVPWRSAAELYATIDDIQSGDMPWKTYEMRYTGPLPAGAPPKWMTQTYEICTRNLLDVLHHQLSTTSFKDHVDMVPYQQFNHSGKRVWSNLMSGDWAWKQANVLAQDRDNRGCAFVPVVGGSDKTTVSVATGHQEYHPVYASPGILTGPACRAHGNGVLPVAFLAIPKTSKKHRTKPAFQKFCRQMYHASLALVYQPLKPFMESPDIARCPDGHWRRVIYGIGPYIADYPEQVWLAAIVQNWCPKCDAHPDNLDAEGARLRTRTKTEALIMCFDPGILWDDYGVRADVMPFTNEFPRADIHELLSPDLLHQVIKGTFKDHIVSWVNEYLHPEHGEQRALEIIQDIDRRISAVPEFPGLRRFPDGRDFNQWTGDDSKALMKIYLAAVAGYLPSDMIKAIAAFMDFCYLVRRNAISSPDLITIKQCLERFHRYRQIFIDCGVRVDISLPRQHSLVHYICGIRLFGFPNGLCSSITESKHIKAVKEPWRRSSRYNALSQMLVTLQRLDKLAALKSDLTVRGMMTGTTSSYTARVLAGEQPQVEAAAAVAAVVDNEDDDDGIVHGPKSLSDIELAPTKQRGYPKNVHALATRIHQPQLPTLLGRFLHEELHGVPDGDAPPVPDDECPIFVGEITVHHSAIARFYAPSDLGGAGGMYRERIRSNPRWHGYARRDTLLVDVGAPVMQGFVVGRALLFFSFIFAERVFECALINWLVPVGNAPDPDTGMWVVELERQRGIPTMAIIPIDAIARAAHLIPVYGTAALPEDFHFSDSLDAFNTYFVNWYADHHMHEFLS
;
A
#
# COMPACT_ATOMS: atom_id res chain seq x y z
N MET A 1 -14.16 3.74 -18.79
CA MET A 1 -12.96 3.05 -19.35
C MET A 1 -13.39 1.87 -20.22
N LEU A 2 -12.82 1.74 -21.42
CA LEU A 2 -13.05 0.61 -22.32
C LEU A 2 -12.00 -0.48 -22.04
N LYS A 3 -12.45 -1.74 -21.87
CA LYS A 3 -11.55 -2.90 -21.80
C LYS A 3 -11.72 -3.77 -23.04
N VAL A 4 -10.61 -4.09 -23.69
CA VAL A 4 -10.54 -5.06 -24.81
C VAL A 4 -9.90 -6.32 -24.26
N TYR A 5 -10.55 -7.46 -24.41
CA TYR A 5 -10.10 -8.74 -23.86
C TYR A 5 -9.52 -9.65 -24.95
N THR A 6 -8.67 -10.60 -24.56
CA THR A 6 -8.30 -11.75 -25.40
C THR A 6 -9.54 -12.65 -25.62
N SER A 7 -9.50 -13.91 -25.47
CA SER A 7 -10.67 -14.78 -25.44
C SER A 7 -11.15 -14.97 -23.99
N ARG A 8 -12.46 -15.09 -23.76
CA ARG A 8 -12.96 -15.44 -22.42
C ARG A 8 -12.71 -16.91 -22.14
N PRO A 9 -12.26 -17.31 -20.93
CA PRO A 9 -12.16 -18.71 -20.54
C PRO A 9 -13.55 -19.35 -20.53
N ILE A 10 -13.63 -20.56 -21.07
CA ILE A 10 -14.89 -21.31 -21.13
C ILE A 10 -15.04 -22.13 -19.85
N PRO A 11 -16.14 -22.01 -19.08
CA PRO A 11 -16.40 -22.90 -17.96
C PRO A 11 -16.51 -24.36 -18.42
N VAL A 12 -15.86 -25.28 -17.72
CA VAL A 12 -15.92 -26.72 -18.02
C VAL A 12 -17.20 -27.33 -17.42
N LEU A 13 -17.52 -26.86 -16.21
CA LEU A 13 -18.71 -27.28 -15.47
C LEU A 13 -19.43 -26.05 -14.93
N PRO A 14 -20.77 -26.09 -14.78
CA PRO A 14 -21.49 -25.05 -14.08
C PRO A 14 -21.00 -24.96 -12.64
N PRO A 15 -21.21 -23.81 -11.97
CA PRO A 15 -20.92 -23.72 -10.55
C PRO A 15 -21.72 -24.77 -9.79
N PRO A 16 -21.15 -25.37 -8.73
CA PRO A 16 -21.92 -26.27 -7.89
C PRO A 16 -23.14 -25.54 -7.32
N PRO A 17 -24.23 -26.24 -7.03
CA PRO A 17 -25.36 -25.64 -6.35
C PRO A 17 -24.91 -24.96 -5.06
N LYS A 18 -25.56 -23.85 -4.70
CA LYS A 18 -25.27 -23.19 -3.41
C LYS A 18 -25.39 -24.22 -2.29
N PRO A 19 -24.46 -24.25 -1.33
CA PRO A 19 -24.59 -25.09 -0.15
C PRO A 19 -25.95 -24.86 0.51
N PRO A 20 -26.59 -25.88 1.10
CA PRO A 20 -27.81 -25.67 1.87
C PRO A 20 -27.63 -24.58 2.93
N ALA A 21 -28.68 -23.84 3.22
CA ALA A 21 -28.67 -22.92 4.33
C ALA A 21 -28.47 -23.68 5.66
N ASP A 22 -28.00 -22.95 6.69
CA ASP A 22 -27.80 -23.51 8.02
C ASP A 22 -29.05 -24.29 8.53
N GLY A 23 -28.82 -25.42 9.17
CA GLY A 23 -29.88 -26.34 9.62
C GLY A 23 -30.29 -27.41 8.61
N GLN A 24 -29.90 -27.31 7.34
CA GLN A 24 -30.15 -28.34 6.31
C GLN A 24 -28.93 -29.25 6.04
N ASP A 25 -27.73 -28.82 6.46
CA ASP A 25 -26.49 -29.61 6.36
C ASP A 25 -25.86 -29.75 7.75
N PRO A 26 -26.04 -30.89 8.44
CA PRO A 26 -25.44 -31.10 9.78
C PRO A 26 -23.91 -31.03 9.81
N GLY A 27 -23.24 -31.14 8.65
CA GLY A 27 -21.80 -31.03 8.51
C GLY A 27 -21.28 -29.65 8.13
N ALA A 28 -22.16 -28.65 8.02
CA ALA A 28 -21.80 -27.33 7.47
C ALA A 28 -20.66 -26.59 8.23
N GLY A 29 -20.55 -26.80 9.53
CA GLY A 29 -19.51 -26.23 10.39
C GLY A 29 -18.40 -27.21 10.78
N ALA A 30 -18.42 -28.44 10.27
CA ALA A 30 -17.46 -29.46 10.70
C ALA A 30 -16.00 -28.99 10.56
N PRO A 31 -15.14 -29.26 11.54
CA PRO A 31 -15.38 -30.15 12.72
C PRO A 31 -16.04 -29.46 13.93
N PHE A 32 -16.42 -28.18 13.85
CA PHE A 32 -17.10 -27.46 14.93
C PHE A 32 -18.60 -27.79 14.93
N GLY A 33 -19.17 -28.05 16.12
CA GLY A 33 -20.57 -28.34 16.27
C GLY A 33 -21.50 -27.11 16.18
N SER A 34 -20.94 -25.91 16.33
CA SER A 34 -21.68 -24.66 16.33
C SER A 34 -20.81 -23.46 15.93
N ARG A 35 -21.48 -22.36 15.55
CA ARG A 35 -20.79 -21.09 15.33
C ARG A 35 -20.10 -20.59 16.59
N VAL A 36 -20.67 -20.81 17.79
CA VAL A 36 -20.05 -20.41 19.05
C VAL A 36 -18.67 -21.04 19.22
N GLU A 37 -18.55 -22.32 18.90
CA GLU A 37 -17.28 -23.04 18.95
C GLU A 37 -16.28 -22.48 17.94
N PHE A 38 -16.72 -22.25 16.70
CA PHE A 38 -15.84 -21.63 15.68
C PHE A 38 -15.38 -20.23 16.10
N ASP A 39 -16.29 -19.36 16.55
CA ASP A 39 -15.97 -18.00 16.98
C ASP A 39 -15.03 -18.02 18.20
N PHE A 40 -15.20 -18.95 19.15
CA PHE A 40 -14.28 -19.12 20.28
C PHE A 40 -12.87 -19.51 19.81
N ALA A 41 -12.76 -20.47 18.90
CA ALA A 41 -11.47 -20.87 18.31
C ALA A 41 -10.82 -19.70 17.54
N GLN A 42 -11.60 -19.02 16.70
CA GLN A 42 -11.17 -17.85 15.94
C GLN A 42 -10.66 -16.73 16.84
N TYR A 43 -11.42 -16.39 17.88
CA TYR A 43 -11.08 -15.31 18.80
C TYR A 43 -9.78 -15.59 19.57
N HIS A 44 -9.68 -16.78 20.16
CA HIS A 44 -8.50 -17.12 20.96
C HIS A 44 -7.26 -17.41 20.11
N PHE A 45 -7.40 -18.13 18.99
CA PHE A 45 -6.26 -18.56 18.19
C PHE A 45 -5.78 -17.49 17.21
N VAL A 46 -6.69 -16.75 16.57
CA VAL A 46 -6.35 -15.78 15.51
C VAL A 46 -6.26 -14.36 16.07
N GLU A 47 -7.28 -13.89 16.78
CA GLU A 47 -7.39 -12.48 17.16
C GLU A 47 -6.52 -12.14 18.38
N LEU A 48 -6.72 -12.85 19.50
CA LEU A 48 -5.95 -12.61 20.73
C LEU A 48 -4.60 -13.32 20.78
N GLN A 49 -4.37 -14.34 19.95
CA GLN A 49 -3.16 -15.19 20.00
C GLN A 49 -2.88 -15.73 21.42
N THR A 50 -3.93 -16.20 22.08
CA THR A 50 -3.95 -16.57 23.48
C THR A 50 -3.03 -17.77 23.77
N SER A 51 -2.31 -17.72 24.88
CA SER A 51 -1.47 -18.85 25.31
C SER A 51 -2.32 -20.04 25.73
N GLU A 52 -1.79 -21.27 25.59
CA GLU A 52 -2.47 -22.51 26.00
C GLU A 52 -3.01 -22.44 27.44
N ARG A 53 -2.21 -21.89 28.37
CA ARG A 53 -2.63 -21.69 29.77
C ARG A 53 -3.90 -20.85 29.87
N ASN A 54 -3.95 -19.75 29.14
CA ASN A 54 -5.10 -18.84 29.18
C ASN A 54 -6.31 -19.41 28.45
N ILE A 55 -6.10 -20.22 27.38
CA ILE A 55 -7.18 -20.95 26.72
C ILE A 55 -7.78 -21.96 27.71
N ASN A 56 -6.95 -22.73 28.42
CA ASN A 56 -7.42 -23.66 29.44
C ASN A 56 -8.24 -22.97 30.53
N THR A 57 -7.81 -21.78 30.99
CA THR A 57 -8.57 -20.98 31.94
C THR A 57 -9.92 -20.51 31.35
N ALA A 58 -9.95 -20.07 30.10
CA ALA A 58 -11.20 -19.66 29.44
C ALA A 58 -12.18 -20.84 29.27
N LEU A 59 -11.67 -22.03 28.95
CA LEU A 59 -12.47 -23.25 28.85
C LEU A 59 -13.04 -23.69 30.22
N ASP A 60 -12.26 -23.58 31.30
CA ASP A 60 -12.69 -23.87 32.66
C ASP A 60 -13.82 -22.90 33.11
N LEU A 61 -13.67 -21.60 32.84
CA LEU A 61 -14.71 -20.60 33.09
C LEU A 61 -15.99 -20.87 32.27
N TRP A 62 -15.84 -21.26 31.01
CA TRP A 62 -16.97 -21.64 30.17
C TRP A 62 -17.67 -22.88 30.73
N ALA A 63 -16.92 -23.94 31.08
CA ALA A 63 -17.46 -25.14 31.71
C ALA A 63 -18.28 -24.79 32.97
N ALA A 64 -17.70 -23.97 33.86
CA ALA A 64 -18.38 -23.52 35.08
C ALA A 64 -19.70 -22.76 34.78
N SER A 65 -19.72 -21.96 33.73
CA SER A 65 -20.90 -21.16 33.36
C SER A 65 -22.07 -22.02 32.84
N VAL A 66 -21.82 -23.14 32.19
CA VAL A 66 -22.86 -24.02 31.62
C VAL A 66 -23.28 -25.16 32.55
N MET A 67 -22.47 -25.47 33.58
CA MET A 67 -22.81 -26.52 34.55
C MET A 67 -24.18 -26.33 35.23
N ALA A 68 -24.53 -25.09 35.56
CA ALA A 68 -25.81 -24.77 36.21
C ALA A 68 -27.04 -25.10 35.35
N SER A 69 -26.89 -25.08 34.04
CA SER A 69 -27.91 -25.41 33.04
C SER A 69 -27.82 -26.86 32.53
N GLY A 70 -26.94 -27.70 33.10
CA GLY A 70 -26.73 -29.08 32.68
C GLY A 70 -26.06 -29.24 31.31
N GLY A 71 -25.45 -28.17 30.79
CA GLY A 71 -24.70 -28.18 29.55
C GLY A 71 -23.28 -28.75 29.74
N ASP A 72 -22.67 -29.18 28.63
CA ASP A 72 -21.25 -29.58 28.54
C ASP A 72 -20.49 -28.65 27.58
N VAL A 73 -19.18 -28.60 27.72
CA VAL A 73 -18.31 -27.81 26.84
C VAL A 73 -17.70 -28.69 25.75
N PRO A 74 -17.44 -28.14 24.55
CA PRO A 74 -16.92 -28.93 23.45
C PRO A 74 -15.46 -29.40 23.69
N TRP A 75 -14.71 -28.68 24.51
CA TRP A 75 -13.29 -28.98 24.80
C TRP A 75 -12.99 -28.83 26.30
N ARG A 76 -12.13 -29.73 26.80
CA ARG A 76 -11.62 -29.69 28.16
C ARG A 76 -10.24 -29.07 28.26
N SER A 77 -9.56 -28.90 27.12
CA SER A 77 -8.22 -28.36 27.07
C SER A 77 -7.92 -27.66 25.73
N ALA A 78 -6.90 -26.81 25.72
CA ALA A 78 -6.34 -26.20 24.51
C ALA A 78 -5.88 -27.25 23.49
N ALA A 79 -5.40 -28.42 23.94
CA ALA A 79 -4.99 -29.51 23.07
C ALA A 79 -6.17 -30.08 22.28
N GLU A 80 -7.33 -30.28 22.90
CA GLU A 80 -8.55 -30.70 22.22
C GLU A 80 -9.06 -29.66 21.23
N LEU A 81 -9.05 -28.37 21.58
CA LEU A 81 -9.34 -27.26 20.68
C LEU A 81 -8.42 -27.30 19.46
N TYR A 82 -7.13 -27.49 19.68
CA TYR A 82 -6.15 -27.54 18.59
C TYR A 82 -6.35 -28.77 17.69
N ALA A 83 -6.72 -29.91 18.27
CA ALA A 83 -7.05 -31.11 17.49
C ALA A 83 -8.27 -30.85 16.58
N THR A 84 -9.31 -30.16 17.11
CA THR A 84 -10.47 -29.77 16.30
C THR A 84 -10.07 -28.82 15.16
N ILE A 85 -9.17 -27.86 15.39
CA ILE A 85 -8.65 -27.00 14.32
C ILE A 85 -7.86 -27.82 13.28
N ASP A 86 -7.07 -28.79 13.74
CA ASP A 86 -6.27 -29.67 12.87
C ASP A 86 -7.15 -30.58 12.00
N ASP A 87 -8.36 -30.90 12.43
CA ASP A 87 -9.35 -31.70 11.70
C ASP A 87 -10.10 -30.93 10.60
N ILE A 88 -9.96 -29.60 10.52
CA ILE A 88 -10.54 -28.80 9.42
C ILE A 88 -9.96 -29.29 8.09
N GLN A 89 -10.83 -29.62 7.13
CA GLN A 89 -10.43 -30.08 5.80
C GLN A 89 -10.22 -28.90 4.83
N SER A 90 -11.00 -27.83 4.98
CA SER A 90 -10.83 -26.63 4.16
C SER A 90 -9.48 -25.97 4.43
N GLY A 91 -8.73 -25.63 3.37
CA GLY A 91 -7.43 -24.97 3.50
C GLY A 91 -6.31 -25.87 4.02
N ASP A 92 -6.48 -27.20 3.95
CA ASP A 92 -5.43 -28.15 4.35
C ASP A 92 -4.34 -28.20 3.28
N MET A 93 -3.26 -27.48 3.52
CA MET A 93 -2.07 -27.39 2.66
C MET A 93 -0.83 -27.77 3.48
N PRO A 94 -0.55 -29.07 3.65
CA PRO A 94 0.47 -29.54 4.59
C PRO A 94 1.88 -29.14 4.17
N TRP A 95 2.69 -28.84 5.17
CA TRP A 95 4.11 -28.58 4.99
C TRP A 95 4.89 -29.90 4.85
N LYS A 96 5.87 -29.89 3.94
CA LYS A 96 6.85 -30.97 3.75
C LYS A 96 8.25 -30.43 3.91
N THR A 97 9.11 -31.20 4.57
CA THR A 97 10.52 -30.87 4.75
C THR A 97 11.37 -31.73 3.84
N TYR A 98 12.24 -31.09 3.08
CA TYR A 98 13.23 -31.73 2.20
C TYR A 98 14.63 -31.43 2.70
N GLU A 99 15.50 -32.42 2.62
CA GLU A 99 16.91 -32.32 2.98
C GLU A 99 17.77 -32.09 1.75
N MET A 100 18.66 -31.12 1.83
CA MET A 100 19.68 -30.80 0.83
C MET A 100 21.08 -30.95 1.42
N ARG A 101 22.01 -31.44 0.61
CA ARG A 101 23.42 -31.68 1.03
C ARG A 101 24.35 -31.21 -0.09
N TYR A 102 25.56 -30.82 0.31
CA TYR A 102 26.63 -30.60 -0.66
C TYR A 102 27.06 -31.96 -1.25
N THR A 103 27.15 -32.04 -2.57
CA THR A 103 27.52 -33.27 -3.30
C THR A 103 28.82 -33.13 -4.09
N GLY A 104 29.54 -31.99 -3.97
CA GLY A 104 30.78 -31.75 -4.65
C GLY A 104 31.98 -32.42 -3.97
N PRO A 105 33.19 -32.31 -4.55
CA PRO A 105 34.41 -32.92 -4.01
C PRO A 105 34.76 -32.34 -2.64
N LEU A 106 35.08 -33.23 -1.70
CA LEU A 106 35.58 -32.85 -0.37
C LEU A 106 37.10 -32.64 -0.39
N PRO A 107 37.62 -31.66 0.38
CA PRO A 107 39.07 -31.45 0.50
C PRO A 107 39.75 -32.65 1.20
N ALA A 108 41.02 -32.87 0.90
CA ALA A 108 41.80 -33.98 1.48
C ALA A 108 41.99 -33.91 3.00
N GLY A 109 41.79 -32.74 3.64
CA GLY A 109 41.81 -32.57 5.09
C GLY A 109 40.39 -32.56 5.66
N ALA A 110 40.22 -32.11 6.94
CA ALA A 110 38.91 -32.00 7.57
C ALA A 110 38.01 -31.01 6.77
N PRO A 111 36.90 -31.48 6.17
CA PRO A 111 36.04 -30.62 5.41
C PRO A 111 35.33 -29.57 6.30
N PRO A 112 35.11 -28.35 5.79
CA PRO A 112 34.34 -27.37 6.52
C PRO A 112 32.93 -27.89 6.82
N LYS A 113 32.38 -27.54 7.98
CA LYS A 113 31.05 -28.00 8.43
C LYS A 113 29.96 -27.84 7.37
N TRP A 114 29.98 -26.75 6.57
CA TRP A 114 28.99 -26.48 5.53
C TRP A 114 28.96 -27.53 4.40
N MET A 115 30.04 -28.31 4.21
CA MET A 115 30.07 -29.36 3.19
C MET A 115 29.55 -30.70 3.74
N THR A 116 29.41 -30.86 5.05
CA THR A 116 29.03 -32.14 5.68
C THR A 116 27.66 -32.10 6.35
N GLN A 117 27.12 -30.91 6.59
CA GLN A 117 25.82 -30.78 7.24
C GLN A 117 24.67 -30.90 6.25
N THR A 118 23.48 -31.22 6.77
CA THR A 118 22.21 -31.23 6.06
C THR A 118 21.55 -29.86 6.21
N TYR A 119 20.86 -29.44 5.17
CA TYR A 119 20.08 -28.21 5.12
C TYR A 119 18.61 -28.55 4.84
N GLU A 120 17.70 -28.00 5.63
CA GLU A 120 16.28 -28.26 5.49
C GLU A 120 15.62 -27.12 4.72
N ILE A 121 14.77 -27.50 3.76
CA ILE A 121 13.82 -26.61 3.13
C ILE A 121 12.43 -27.12 3.47
N CYS A 122 11.58 -26.27 4.00
CA CYS A 122 10.18 -26.56 4.27
C CYS A 122 9.33 -25.91 3.17
N THR A 123 8.50 -26.69 2.48
CA THR A 123 7.65 -26.17 1.39
C THR A 123 6.29 -26.87 1.41
N ARG A 124 5.30 -26.17 0.84
CA ARG A 124 3.99 -26.72 0.50
C ARG A 124 3.94 -27.08 -0.98
N ASN A 125 2.98 -27.89 -1.36
CA ASN A 125 2.67 -28.07 -2.78
C ASN A 125 2.09 -26.76 -3.34
N LEU A 126 2.83 -26.11 -4.22
CA LEU A 126 2.42 -24.81 -4.78
C LEU A 126 1.10 -24.88 -5.57
N LEU A 127 0.83 -25.99 -6.23
CA LEU A 127 -0.43 -26.21 -6.96
C LEU A 127 -1.63 -26.24 -6.01
N ASP A 128 -1.53 -26.91 -4.87
CA ASP A 128 -2.60 -26.97 -3.86
C ASP A 128 -2.87 -25.58 -3.26
N VAL A 129 -1.79 -24.80 -3.02
CA VAL A 129 -1.92 -23.40 -2.56
C VAL A 129 -2.65 -22.53 -3.59
N LEU A 130 -2.32 -22.66 -4.87
CA LEU A 130 -3.00 -21.90 -5.93
C LEU A 130 -4.46 -22.34 -6.09
N HIS A 131 -4.77 -23.63 -6.01
CA HIS A 131 -6.15 -24.12 -6.02
C HIS A 131 -6.96 -23.55 -4.86
N HIS A 132 -6.38 -23.51 -3.66
CA HIS A 132 -7.02 -22.88 -2.51
C HIS A 132 -7.29 -21.38 -2.76
N GLN A 133 -6.29 -20.63 -3.24
CA GLN A 133 -6.45 -19.21 -3.53
C GLN A 133 -7.48 -18.96 -4.64
N LEU A 134 -7.47 -19.76 -5.71
CA LEU A 134 -8.41 -19.64 -6.83
C LEU A 134 -9.85 -20.02 -6.41
N SER A 135 -10.04 -20.96 -5.48
CA SER A 135 -11.36 -21.36 -5.01
C SER A 135 -11.98 -20.39 -4.00
N THR A 136 -11.21 -19.41 -3.51
CA THR A 136 -11.65 -18.45 -2.48
C THR A 136 -12.69 -17.48 -3.04
N THR A 137 -13.93 -17.61 -2.61
CA THR A 137 -15.10 -16.87 -3.16
C THR A 137 -15.07 -15.37 -2.84
N SER A 138 -14.39 -14.94 -1.78
CA SER A 138 -14.23 -13.52 -1.46
C SER A 138 -13.46 -12.74 -2.55
N PHE A 139 -12.76 -13.42 -3.44
CA PHE A 139 -12.07 -12.80 -4.58
C PHE A 139 -12.94 -12.65 -5.83
N LYS A 140 -14.22 -13.04 -5.81
CA LYS A 140 -15.11 -13.08 -6.99
C LYS A 140 -15.09 -11.77 -7.79
N ASP A 141 -15.13 -10.62 -7.12
CA ASP A 141 -15.17 -9.30 -7.75
C ASP A 141 -13.76 -8.66 -7.89
N HIS A 142 -12.72 -9.43 -7.55
CA HIS A 142 -11.32 -8.98 -7.49
C HIS A 142 -10.39 -9.82 -8.35
N VAL A 143 -10.89 -10.41 -9.45
CA VAL A 143 -10.12 -11.22 -10.39
C VAL A 143 -10.25 -10.71 -11.81
N ASP A 144 -9.13 -10.66 -12.51
CA ASP A 144 -9.04 -10.45 -13.94
C ASP A 144 -8.74 -11.81 -14.61
N MET A 145 -9.78 -12.56 -15.01
CA MET A 145 -9.65 -13.94 -15.51
C MET A 145 -8.94 -14.07 -16.85
N VAL A 146 -8.78 -12.97 -17.59
CA VAL A 146 -8.11 -12.93 -18.89
C VAL A 146 -7.30 -11.65 -19.04
N PRO A 147 -6.20 -11.67 -19.80
CA PRO A 147 -5.50 -10.45 -20.17
C PRO A 147 -6.41 -9.50 -20.95
N TYR A 148 -6.24 -8.22 -20.72
CA TYR A 148 -7.02 -7.16 -21.35
C TYR A 148 -6.18 -5.92 -21.64
N GLN A 149 -6.65 -5.13 -22.59
CA GLN A 149 -6.17 -3.78 -22.83
C GLN A 149 -7.24 -2.78 -22.35
N GLN A 150 -6.84 -1.82 -21.55
CA GLN A 150 -7.70 -0.80 -20.97
C GLN A 150 -7.43 0.56 -21.61
N PHE A 151 -8.51 1.31 -21.89
CA PHE A 151 -8.42 2.64 -22.47
C PHE A 151 -9.29 3.60 -21.63
N ASN A 152 -8.83 4.84 -21.47
CA ASN A 152 -9.61 5.89 -20.83
C ASN A 152 -10.65 6.47 -21.80
N HIS A 153 -11.42 7.46 -21.34
CA HIS A 153 -12.46 8.11 -22.15
C HIS A 153 -11.89 8.83 -23.39
N SER A 154 -10.62 9.25 -23.35
CA SER A 154 -9.93 9.87 -24.48
C SER A 154 -9.22 8.85 -25.41
N GLY A 155 -9.50 7.56 -25.26
CA GLY A 155 -8.90 6.49 -26.08
C GLY A 155 -7.42 6.22 -25.79
N LYS A 156 -6.85 6.76 -24.71
CA LYS A 156 -5.46 6.52 -24.34
C LYS A 156 -5.33 5.21 -23.57
N ARG A 157 -4.26 4.43 -23.89
CA ARG A 157 -3.93 3.18 -23.19
C ARG A 157 -3.67 3.43 -21.71
N VAL A 158 -4.20 2.55 -20.84
CA VAL A 158 -4.01 2.56 -19.38
C VAL A 158 -3.50 1.20 -18.93
N TRP A 159 -2.50 1.18 -18.06
CA TRP A 159 -1.98 0.01 -17.36
C TRP A 159 -2.41 0.07 -15.89
N SER A 160 -2.98 -1.03 -15.40
CA SER A 160 -3.47 -1.17 -14.03
C SER A 160 -2.97 -2.48 -13.42
N ASN A 161 -3.84 -3.47 -13.14
CA ASN A 161 -3.41 -4.77 -12.62
C ASN A 161 -2.53 -5.54 -13.62
N LEU A 162 -1.85 -6.59 -13.15
CA LEU A 162 -0.93 -7.44 -13.95
C LEU A 162 -1.55 -7.90 -15.28
N MET A 163 -2.82 -8.31 -15.26
CA MET A 163 -3.51 -8.80 -16.46
C MET A 163 -3.79 -7.69 -17.49
N SER A 164 -3.61 -6.42 -17.15
CA SER A 164 -3.62 -5.30 -18.10
C SER A 164 -2.29 -5.11 -18.82
N GLY A 165 -1.22 -5.76 -18.36
CA GLY A 165 0.13 -5.63 -18.89
C GLY A 165 0.34 -6.35 -20.23
N ASP A 166 1.28 -5.85 -21.01
CA ASP A 166 1.59 -6.40 -22.34
C ASP A 166 2.22 -7.80 -22.24
N TRP A 167 2.88 -8.12 -21.12
CA TRP A 167 3.45 -9.45 -20.87
C TRP A 167 2.35 -10.53 -20.75
N ALA A 168 1.31 -10.29 -19.97
CA ALA A 168 0.21 -11.24 -19.81
C ALA A 168 -0.52 -11.48 -21.14
N TRP A 169 -0.72 -10.42 -21.93
CA TRP A 169 -1.28 -10.48 -23.29
C TRP A 169 -0.40 -11.32 -24.21
N LYS A 170 0.92 -11.11 -24.21
CA LYS A 170 1.90 -11.87 -24.98
C LYS A 170 1.87 -13.37 -24.61
N GLN A 171 1.84 -13.69 -23.31
CA GLN A 171 1.75 -15.07 -22.82
C GLN A 171 0.49 -15.77 -23.32
N ALA A 172 -0.67 -15.11 -23.21
CA ALA A 172 -1.94 -15.66 -23.71
C ALA A 172 -1.90 -15.90 -25.23
N ASN A 173 -1.28 -15.02 -26.01
CA ASN A 173 -1.12 -15.21 -27.46
C ASN A 173 -0.23 -16.42 -27.79
N VAL A 174 0.85 -16.64 -27.04
CA VAL A 174 1.72 -17.81 -27.20
C VAL A 174 0.94 -19.11 -26.90
N LEU A 175 0.20 -19.12 -25.81
CA LEU A 175 -0.62 -20.28 -25.41
C LEU A 175 -1.73 -20.58 -26.42
N ALA A 176 -2.34 -19.56 -27.01
CA ALA A 176 -3.43 -19.71 -27.99
C ALA A 176 -2.97 -20.30 -29.37
N GLN A 177 -1.67 -20.38 -29.61
CA GLN A 177 -1.12 -21.04 -30.81
C GLN A 177 -1.41 -22.55 -30.79
N ASP A 178 -1.42 -23.15 -29.60
CA ASP A 178 -1.86 -24.51 -29.43
C ASP A 178 -3.39 -24.58 -29.35
N ARG A 179 -3.99 -25.43 -30.22
CA ARG A 179 -5.45 -25.61 -30.30
C ARG A 179 -6.03 -26.19 -28.99
N ASP A 180 -5.26 -27.05 -28.32
CA ASP A 180 -5.70 -27.71 -27.09
C ASP A 180 -5.78 -26.73 -25.91
N ASN A 181 -5.10 -25.61 -25.99
CA ASN A 181 -5.12 -24.57 -24.99
C ASN A 181 -6.21 -23.51 -25.19
N ARG A 182 -6.99 -23.61 -26.25
CA ARG A 182 -8.08 -22.66 -26.54
C ARG A 182 -9.16 -22.73 -25.44
N GLY A 183 -9.57 -21.58 -24.96
CA GLY A 183 -10.56 -21.44 -23.87
C GLY A 183 -9.99 -21.67 -22.47
N CYS A 184 -8.68 -21.92 -22.33
CA CYS A 184 -8.03 -21.94 -21.02
C CYS A 184 -7.81 -20.54 -20.45
N ALA A 185 -7.90 -20.41 -19.15
CA ALA A 185 -7.46 -19.20 -18.44
C ALA A 185 -5.94 -19.28 -18.21
N PHE A 186 -5.24 -18.20 -18.48
CA PHE A 186 -3.83 -18.07 -18.10
C PHE A 186 -3.73 -17.55 -16.67
N VAL A 187 -3.09 -18.29 -15.78
CA VAL A 187 -2.88 -17.93 -14.38
C VAL A 187 -1.37 -17.73 -14.14
N PRO A 188 -0.86 -16.50 -14.24
CA PRO A 188 0.51 -16.22 -13.87
C PRO A 188 0.67 -16.36 -12.35
N VAL A 189 1.79 -16.91 -11.91
CA VAL A 189 2.14 -17.05 -10.49
C VAL A 189 3.16 -16.00 -10.12
N VAL A 190 2.71 -14.98 -9.42
CA VAL A 190 3.58 -13.95 -8.85
C VAL A 190 4.32 -14.56 -7.67
N GLY A 191 5.64 -14.63 -7.78
CA GLY A 191 6.52 -15.09 -6.71
C GLY A 191 7.12 -13.91 -5.94
N GLY A 192 7.60 -14.16 -4.73
CA GLY A 192 8.39 -13.17 -4.01
C GLY A 192 9.09 -13.80 -2.82
N SER A 193 10.29 -13.32 -2.52
CA SER A 193 11.05 -13.75 -1.35
C SER A 193 11.83 -12.59 -0.76
N ASP A 194 12.07 -12.67 0.54
CA ASP A 194 12.88 -11.70 1.26
C ASP A 194 13.28 -12.30 2.62
N LYS A 195 14.52 -12.05 3.05
CA LYS A 195 15.01 -12.46 4.36
C LYS A 195 14.49 -11.55 5.45
N THR A 196 14.02 -12.14 6.55
CA THR A 196 13.61 -11.36 7.72
C THR A 196 14.29 -11.85 8.99
N THR A 197 14.75 -10.90 9.81
CA THR A 197 15.36 -11.16 11.12
C THR A 197 14.30 -11.07 12.21
N VAL A 198 14.21 -12.07 13.07
CA VAL A 198 13.25 -12.12 14.18
C VAL A 198 13.90 -11.92 15.55
N SER A 199 15.23 -12.10 15.67
CA SER A 199 15.99 -11.84 16.89
C SER A 199 17.40 -11.41 16.57
N VAL A 200 17.86 -10.33 17.19
CA VAL A 200 19.22 -9.79 17.06
C VAL A 200 20.07 -10.17 18.29
N ALA A 201 19.50 -10.10 19.49
CA ALA A 201 20.21 -10.26 20.77
C ALA A 201 20.61 -11.70 21.12
N THR A 202 19.87 -12.70 20.64
CA THR A 202 20.07 -14.12 20.96
C THR A 202 20.36 -14.95 19.71
N GLY A 203 21.47 -14.66 19.03
CA GLY A 203 22.03 -15.54 17.99
C GLY A 203 21.59 -15.27 16.56
N HIS A 204 21.17 -14.06 16.20
CA HIS A 204 20.79 -13.67 14.84
C HIS A 204 19.91 -14.72 14.13
N GLN A 205 18.68 -14.86 14.61
CA GLN A 205 17.74 -15.78 14.00
C GLN A 205 17.05 -15.12 12.80
N GLU A 206 17.21 -15.74 11.64
CA GLU A 206 16.68 -15.26 10.36
C GLU A 206 15.89 -16.38 9.70
N TYR A 207 14.87 -15.98 8.94
CA TYR A 207 14.10 -16.85 8.06
C TYR A 207 14.08 -16.27 6.65
N HIS A 208 13.94 -17.15 5.66
CA HIS A 208 13.85 -16.76 4.26
C HIS A 208 12.57 -17.34 3.63
N PRO A 209 11.40 -16.72 3.88
CA PRO A 209 10.13 -17.16 3.32
C PRO A 209 10.05 -16.87 1.83
N VAL A 210 9.37 -17.75 1.10
CA VAL A 210 8.92 -17.55 -0.30
C VAL A 210 7.40 -17.45 -0.28
N TYR A 211 6.86 -16.47 -0.99
CA TYR A 211 5.44 -16.20 -1.12
C TYR A 211 4.97 -16.44 -2.55
N ALA A 212 3.70 -16.81 -2.70
CA ALA A 212 3.05 -16.91 -3.99
C ALA A 212 1.65 -16.30 -3.99
N SER A 213 1.26 -15.79 -5.16
CA SER A 213 -0.05 -15.22 -5.42
C SER A 213 -0.49 -15.51 -6.87
N PRO A 214 -1.76 -15.84 -7.13
CA PRO A 214 -2.29 -15.86 -8.49
C PRO A 214 -2.30 -14.45 -9.06
N GLY A 215 -1.59 -14.23 -10.16
CA GLY A 215 -1.46 -12.89 -10.78
C GLY A 215 -2.75 -12.38 -11.45
N ILE A 216 -3.80 -13.18 -11.46
CA ILE A 216 -5.15 -12.74 -11.86
C ILE A 216 -5.84 -11.93 -10.76
N LEU A 217 -5.35 -11.98 -9.50
CA LEU A 217 -5.89 -11.16 -8.42
C LEU A 217 -5.54 -9.70 -8.62
N THR A 218 -6.51 -8.83 -8.33
CA THR A 218 -6.26 -7.38 -8.38
C THR A 218 -5.35 -6.93 -7.24
N GLY A 219 -4.57 -5.87 -7.46
CA GLY A 219 -3.66 -5.34 -6.45
C GLY A 219 -4.32 -5.01 -5.10
N PRO A 220 -5.53 -4.40 -5.07
CA PRO A 220 -6.27 -4.22 -3.83
C PRO A 220 -6.53 -5.52 -3.06
N ALA A 221 -6.92 -6.60 -3.74
CA ALA A 221 -7.15 -7.90 -3.10
C ALA A 221 -5.86 -8.49 -2.49
N CYS A 222 -4.72 -8.38 -3.19
CA CYS A 222 -3.43 -8.84 -2.66
C CYS A 222 -2.99 -8.07 -1.41
N ARG A 223 -3.32 -6.77 -1.33
CA ARG A 223 -2.98 -5.90 -0.17
C ARG A 223 -3.93 -6.04 1.01
N ALA A 224 -5.17 -6.46 0.79
CA ALA A 224 -6.24 -6.51 1.80
C ALA A 224 -6.06 -7.58 2.91
N HIS A 225 -4.85 -8.09 3.15
CA HIS A 225 -4.52 -9.08 4.18
C HIS A 225 -5.28 -10.42 4.14
N GLY A 226 -6.05 -10.68 3.07
CA GLY A 226 -6.65 -11.97 2.81
C GLY A 226 -5.62 -13.02 2.34
N ASN A 227 -6.10 -14.19 1.94
CA ASN A 227 -5.28 -15.29 1.41
C ASN A 227 -4.75 -15.03 -0.01
N GLY A 228 -4.78 -13.78 -0.50
CA GLY A 228 -4.28 -13.41 -1.81
C GLY A 228 -2.78 -13.63 -1.99
N VAL A 229 -1.99 -13.55 -0.91
CA VAL A 229 -0.56 -13.86 -0.89
C VAL A 229 -0.28 -14.78 0.29
N LEU A 230 0.25 -15.98 0.02
CA LEU A 230 0.53 -16.99 1.04
C LEU A 230 2.01 -17.40 1.04
N PRO A 231 2.58 -17.75 2.22
CA PRO A 231 3.91 -18.36 2.29
C PRO A 231 3.85 -19.80 1.75
N VAL A 232 4.76 -20.12 0.83
CA VAL A 232 4.83 -21.43 0.17
C VAL A 232 6.09 -22.20 0.52
N ALA A 233 7.16 -21.53 0.96
CA ALA A 233 8.36 -22.17 1.41
C ALA A 233 9.13 -21.33 2.45
N PHE A 234 10.01 -22.01 3.20
CA PHE A 234 11.08 -21.41 3.98
C PHE A 234 12.40 -22.00 3.49
N LEU A 235 13.23 -21.17 2.87
CA LEU A 235 14.50 -21.58 2.30
C LEU A 235 15.56 -21.72 3.40
N ALA A 236 16.47 -22.66 3.20
CA ALA A 236 17.62 -22.83 4.08
C ALA A 236 18.59 -21.63 3.98
N ILE A 237 19.11 -21.20 5.10
CA ILE A 237 20.14 -20.14 5.17
C ILE A 237 21.45 -20.78 5.63
N PRO A 238 22.38 -21.13 4.71
CA PRO A 238 23.65 -21.73 5.08
C PRO A 238 24.50 -20.81 5.94
N LYS A 239 24.95 -21.30 7.05
CA LYS A 239 25.88 -20.60 7.96
C LYS A 239 27.25 -21.28 7.98
N THR A 240 28.31 -20.49 8.05
CA THR A 240 29.69 -20.98 8.16
C THR A 240 30.54 -20.04 9.01
N SER A 241 31.75 -20.46 9.40
CA SER A 241 32.68 -19.62 10.13
C SER A 241 33.14 -18.41 9.28
N LYS A 242 33.60 -17.34 9.94
CA LYS A 242 34.13 -16.14 9.26
C LYS A 242 35.21 -16.47 8.23
N LYS A 243 36.07 -17.51 8.51
CA LYS A 243 37.13 -17.98 7.61
C LYS A 243 36.63 -18.47 6.25
N HIS A 244 35.40 -19.03 6.18
CA HIS A 244 34.84 -19.63 4.96
C HIS A 244 33.77 -18.78 4.31
N ARG A 245 33.22 -17.77 4.99
CA ARG A 245 32.08 -16.97 4.56
C ARG A 245 32.29 -16.26 3.20
N THR A 246 33.52 -15.78 2.98
CA THR A 246 33.91 -15.07 1.75
C THR A 246 34.52 -15.96 0.67
N LYS A 247 34.69 -17.27 0.95
CA LYS A 247 35.28 -18.18 -0.02
C LYS A 247 34.36 -18.42 -1.22
N PRO A 248 34.87 -18.37 -2.46
CA PRO A 248 34.07 -18.56 -3.67
C PRO A 248 33.27 -19.88 -3.66
N ALA A 249 33.88 -20.98 -3.18
CA ALA A 249 33.19 -22.27 -3.11
C ALA A 249 31.96 -22.27 -2.20
N PHE A 250 32.00 -21.58 -1.05
CA PHE A 250 30.86 -21.44 -0.18
C PHE A 250 29.80 -20.53 -0.80
N GLN A 251 30.19 -19.42 -1.41
CA GLN A 251 29.31 -18.50 -2.10
C GLN A 251 28.59 -19.16 -3.29
N LYS A 252 29.30 -19.96 -4.07
CA LYS A 252 28.72 -20.77 -5.15
C LYS A 252 27.69 -21.76 -4.59
N PHE A 253 28.05 -22.51 -3.56
CA PHE A 253 27.14 -23.47 -2.91
C PHE A 253 25.84 -22.81 -2.43
N CYS A 254 25.93 -21.65 -1.77
CA CYS A 254 24.75 -20.92 -1.33
C CYS A 254 23.81 -20.56 -2.48
N ARG A 255 24.36 -20.09 -3.63
CA ARG A 255 23.56 -19.74 -4.79
C ARG A 255 22.95 -20.97 -5.49
N GLN A 256 23.73 -22.02 -5.67
CA GLN A 256 23.22 -23.27 -6.24
C GLN A 256 22.09 -23.85 -5.39
N MET A 257 22.24 -23.86 -4.07
CA MET A 257 21.19 -24.31 -3.16
C MET A 257 19.95 -23.42 -3.21
N TYR A 258 20.12 -22.11 -3.31
CA TYR A 258 19.01 -21.16 -3.46
C TYR A 258 18.19 -21.45 -4.73
N HIS A 259 18.84 -21.59 -5.88
CA HIS A 259 18.15 -21.90 -7.14
C HIS A 259 17.53 -23.28 -7.17
N ALA A 260 18.22 -24.30 -6.66
CA ALA A 260 17.67 -25.65 -6.53
C ALA A 260 16.44 -25.68 -5.60
N SER A 261 16.46 -24.88 -4.53
CA SER A 261 15.31 -24.76 -3.64
C SER A 261 14.11 -24.12 -4.32
N LEU A 262 14.31 -23.03 -5.06
CA LEU A 262 13.23 -22.41 -5.83
C LEU A 262 12.71 -23.33 -6.93
N ALA A 263 13.57 -24.04 -7.66
CA ALA A 263 13.15 -25.03 -8.64
C ALA A 263 12.26 -26.11 -8.01
N LEU A 264 12.60 -26.62 -6.82
CA LEU A 264 11.77 -27.57 -6.06
C LEU A 264 10.39 -26.98 -5.70
N VAL A 265 10.32 -25.73 -5.29
CA VAL A 265 9.06 -25.04 -4.93
C VAL A 265 8.12 -24.96 -6.15
N TYR A 266 8.65 -24.60 -7.32
CA TYR A 266 7.85 -24.44 -8.55
C TYR A 266 7.61 -25.74 -9.33
N GLN A 267 8.32 -26.82 -9.01
CA GLN A 267 8.23 -28.11 -9.72
C GLN A 267 6.80 -28.66 -9.88
N PRO A 268 5.89 -28.56 -8.87
CA PRO A 268 4.50 -29.04 -9.02
C PRO A 268 3.71 -28.38 -10.15
N LEU A 269 4.09 -27.16 -10.55
CA LEU A 269 3.40 -26.43 -11.62
C LEU A 269 3.89 -26.78 -13.02
N LYS A 270 5.09 -27.34 -13.16
CA LYS A 270 5.76 -27.55 -14.45
C LYS A 270 4.89 -28.31 -15.47
N PRO A 271 4.20 -29.43 -15.12
CA PRO A 271 3.30 -30.11 -16.06
C PRO A 271 2.16 -29.23 -16.54
N PHE A 272 1.63 -28.38 -15.66
CA PHE A 272 0.48 -27.51 -15.94
C PHE A 272 0.86 -26.16 -16.54
N MET A 273 2.11 -25.98 -16.88
CA MET A 273 2.56 -24.85 -17.71
C MET A 273 2.38 -25.11 -19.20
N GLU A 274 2.28 -26.36 -19.61
CA GLU A 274 2.10 -26.80 -21.01
C GLU A 274 0.76 -27.48 -21.26
N SER A 275 0.28 -28.26 -20.28
CA SER A 275 -1.00 -28.94 -20.33
C SER A 275 -1.99 -28.32 -19.35
N PRO A 276 -3.27 -28.16 -19.71
CA PRO A 276 -4.25 -27.55 -18.82
C PRO A 276 -4.54 -28.38 -17.59
N ASP A 277 -4.64 -27.71 -16.46
CA ASP A 277 -5.22 -28.18 -15.20
C ASP A 277 -6.68 -27.75 -15.10
N ILE A 278 -7.44 -28.34 -14.17
CA ILE A 278 -8.83 -27.98 -13.88
C ILE A 278 -8.91 -27.38 -12.47
N ALA A 279 -9.18 -26.09 -12.37
CA ALA A 279 -9.29 -25.39 -11.13
C ALA A 279 -10.67 -24.76 -10.93
N ARG A 280 -11.15 -24.75 -9.67
CA ARG A 280 -12.32 -23.98 -9.26
C ARG A 280 -11.92 -22.51 -9.14
N CYS A 281 -12.71 -21.63 -9.78
CA CYS A 281 -12.47 -20.19 -9.76
C CYS A 281 -13.35 -19.48 -8.72
N PRO A 282 -13.04 -18.20 -8.34
CA PRO A 282 -13.74 -17.51 -7.27
C PRO A 282 -15.24 -17.30 -7.49
N ASP A 283 -15.69 -17.30 -8.75
CA ASP A 283 -17.11 -17.25 -9.13
C ASP A 283 -17.82 -18.61 -9.02
N GLY A 284 -17.13 -19.64 -8.52
CA GLY A 284 -17.64 -20.99 -8.33
C GLY A 284 -17.52 -21.91 -9.54
N HIS A 285 -17.19 -21.38 -10.73
CA HIS A 285 -17.05 -22.21 -11.94
C HIS A 285 -15.72 -22.95 -11.99
N TRP A 286 -15.74 -24.14 -12.55
CA TRP A 286 -14.55 -24.90 -12.91
C TRP A 286 -14.06 -24.48 -14.28
N ARG A 287 -12.75 -24.22 -14.40
CA ARG A 287 -12.11 -23.81 -15.66
C ARG A 287 -10.85 -24.60 -15.92
N ARG A 288 -10.54 -24.75 -17.19
CA ARG A 288 -9.22 -25.18 -17.62
C ARG A 288 -8.26 -24.00 -17.44
N VAL A 289 -7.18 -24.22 -16.70
CA VAL A 289 -6.17 -23.21 -16.38
C VAL A 289 -4.78 -23.67 -16.82
N ILE A 290 -3.96 -22.73 -17.28
CA ILE A 290 -2.55 -22.95 -17.58
C ILE A 290 -1.75 -21.98 -16.74
N TYR A 291 -0.78 -22.50 -16.00
CA TYR A 291 0.08 -21.69 -15.17
C TYR A 291 1.31 -21.19 -15.93
N GLY A 292 1.93 -20.15 -15.40
CA GLY A 292 3.23 -19.65 -15.82
C GLY A 292 3.92 -18.93 -14.67
N ILE A 293 5.25 -18.96 -14.63
CA ILE A 293 5.98 -18.12 -13.68
C ILE A 293 5.76 -16.66 -14.09
N GLY A 294 5.16 -15.89 -13.20
CA GLY A 294 4.90 -14.47 -13.34
C GLY A 294 6.03 -13.61 -12.80
N PRO A 295 5.77 -12.30 -12.64
CA PRO A 295 6.74 -11.39 -12.02
C PRO A 295 7.22 -11.89 -10.65
N TYR A 296 8.51 -11.68 -10.36
CA TYR A 296 9.12 -12.05 -9.09
C TYR A 296 9.50 -10.81 -8.29
N ILE A 297 8.98 -10.72 -7.07
CA ILE A 297 9.18 -9.60 -6.14
C ILE A 297 10.40 -9.90 -5.29
N ALA A 298 11.44 -9.06 -5.39
CA ALA A 298 12.65 -9.17 -4.59
C ALA A 298 13.36 -7.82 -4.48
N ASP A 299 14.16 -7.63 -3.42
CA ASP A 299 15.07 -6.50 -3.31
C ASP A 299 16.26 -6.62 -4.29
N TYR A 300 17.06 -5.56 -4.45
CA TYR A 300 18.17 -5.57 -5.40
C TYR A 300 19.21 -6.69 -5.14
N PRO A 301 19.69 -6.94 -3.91
CA PRO A 301 20.60 -8.06 -3.63
C PRO A 301 20.04 -9.42 -4.04
N GLU A 302 18.76 -9.66 -3.80
CA GLU A 302 18.10 -10.91 -4.19
C GLU A 302 17.82 -10.98 -5.70
N GLN A 303 17.48 -9.86 -6.36
CA GLN A 303 17.36 -9.77 -7.82
C GLN A 303 18.66 -10.16 -8.51
N VAL A 304 19.81 -9.71 -7.98
CA VAL A 304 21.15 -10.10 -8.48
C VAL A 304 21.39 -11.61 -8.33
N TRP A 305 20.95 -12.21 -7.22
CA TRP A 305 21.03 -13.66 -7.03
C TRP A 305 20.11 -14.40 -8.00
N LEU A 306 18.85 -14.01 -8.11
CA LEU A 306 17.85 -14.60 -9.02
C LEU A 306 18.30 -14.60 -10.47
N ALA A 307 18.91 -13.51 -10.91
CA ALA A 307 19.38 -13.36 -12.28
C ALA A 307 20.76 -13.97 -12.55
N ALA A 308 21.43 -14.51 -11.53
CA ALA A 308 22.82 -14.99 -11.58
C ALA A 308 23.80 -13.93 -12.13
N ILE A 309 23.67 -12.69 -11.65
CA ILE A 309 24.47 -11.53 -12.07
C ILE A 309 25.50 -11.18 -11.00
N VAL A 310 26.57 -10.51 -11.38
CA VAL A 310 27.61 -9.99 -10.50
C VAL A 310 27.07 -8.78 -9.73
N GLN A 311 27.46 -8.65 -8.46
CA GLN A 311 27.09 -7.49 -7.62
C GLN A 311 27.51 -6.18 -8.30
N ASN A 312 26.70 -5.14 -8.12
CA ASN A 312 26.80 -3.80 -8.73
C ASN A 312 26.37 -3.71 -10.21
N TRP A 313 26.20 -4.81 -10.90
CA TRP A 313 25.60 -4.84 -12.23
C TRP A 313 24.06 -4.77 -12.17
N CYS A 314 23.45 -4.28 -13.26
CA CYS A 314 22.00 -4.31 -13.39
C CYS A 314 21.51 -5.72 -13.76
N PRO A 315 20.52 -6.31 -13.05
CA PRO A 315 19.95 -7.60 -13.39
C PRO A 315 19.02 -7.54 -14.62
N LYS A 316 18.59 -6.35 -15.06
CA LYS A 316 17.67 -6.14 -16.18
C LYS A 316 18.35 -5.72 -17.49
N CYS A 317 19.49 -5.05 -17.42
CA CYS A 317 20.21 -4.61 -18.63
C CYS A 317 21.72 -4.81 -18.48
N ASP A 318 22.45 -4.59 -19.56
CA ASP A 318 23.90 -4.78 -19.65
C ASP A 318 24.71 -3.50 -19.36
N ALA A 319 24.10 -2.49 -18.74
CA ALA A 319 24.82 -1.28 -18.31
C ALA A 319 25.99 -1.64 -17.39
N HIS A 320 27.17 -1.07 -17.70
CA HIS A 320 28.39 -1.34 -16.94
C HIS A 320 28.41 -0.61 -15.60
N PRO A 321 28.91 -1.23 -14.51
CA PRO A 321 28.91 -0.62 -13.17
C PRO A 321 29.66 0.71 -13.08
N ASP A 322 30.67 0.95 -13.93
CA ASP A 322 31.42 2.20 -13.93
C ASP A 322 30.64 3.37 -14.52
N ASN A 323 29.61 3.10 -15.33
CA ASN A 323 28.71 4.10 -15.86
C ASN A 323 27.32 3.52 -16.13
N LEU A 324 26.55 3.37 -15.07
CA LEU A 324 25.17 2.86 -15.16
C LEU A 324 24.22 3.81 -15.89
N ASP A 325 24.58 5.09 -16.03
CA ASP A 325 23.76 6.08 -16.75
C ASP A 325 24.09 6.16 -18.27
N ALA A 326 25.01 5.30 -18.76
CA ALA A 326 25.38 5.29 -20.18
C ALA A 326 24.16 5.00 -21.06
N GLU A 327 24.04 5.77 -22.13
CA GLU A 327 23.04 5.50 -23.17
C GLU A 327 23.36 4.20 -23.92
N GLY A 328 22.32 3.53 -24.45
CA GLY A 328 22.46 2.35 -25.30
C GLY A 328 22.50 1.00 -24.58
N ALA A 329 22.35 0.97 -23.26
CA ALA A 329 22.23 -0.28 -22.51
C ALA A 329 21.01 -1.11 -23.00
N ARG A 330 21.26 -2.40 -23.27
CA ARG A 330 20.25 -3.32 -23.81
C ARG A 330 19.70 -4.22 -22.73
N LEU A 331 18.41 -4.53 -22.80
CA LEU A 331 17.79 -5.47 -21.87
C LEU A 331 18.48 -6.85 -21.98
N ARG A 332 18.73 -7.46 -20.84
CA ARG A 332 19.15 -8.86 -20.73
C ARG A 332 18.00 -9.77 -21.12
N THR A 333 18.32 -10.90 -21.71
CA THR A 333 17.37 -11.99 -21.95
C THR A 333 18.04 -13.30 -21.65
N ARG A 334 17.25 -14.33 -21.30
CA ARG A 334 17.72 -15.70 -21.12
C ARG A 334 18.56 -16.16 -22.30
N THR A 335 18.03 -16.02 -23.53
CA THR A 335 18.71 -16.47 -24.75
C THR A 335 20.06 -15.79 -24.94
N LYS A 336 20.13 -14.46 -24.70
CA LYS A 336 21.41 -13.72 -24.82
C LYS A 336 22.39 -14.17 -23.73
N THR A 337 21.94 -14.35 -22.50
CA THR A 337 22.78 -14.77 -21.38
C THR A 337 23.33 -16.18 -21.61
N GLU A 338 22.50 -17.13 -22.07
CA GLU A 338 22.93 -18.49 -22.42
C GLU A 338 23.96 -18.48 -23.59
N ALA A 339 23.72 -17.66 -24.61
CA ALA A 339 24.68 -17.51 -25.71
C ALA A 339 26.05 -16.95 -25.26
N LEU A 340 26.02 -15.94 -24.36
CA LEU A 340 27.26 -15.40 -23.78
C LEU A 340 28.04 -16.47 -23.00
N ILE A 341 27.35 -17.28 -22.18
CA ILE A 341 27.98 -18.37 -21.41
C ILE A 341 28.63 -19.42 -22.33
N MET A 342 28.03 -19.66 -23.51
CA MET A 342 28.60 -20.59 -24.46
C MET A 342 29.83 -20.04 -25.22
N CYS A 343 29.91 -18.71 -25.40
CA CYS A 343 30.89 -18.07 -26.23
C CYS A 343 32.12 -17.54 -25.50
N PHE A 344 32.01 -17.23 -24.21
CA PHE A 344 33.06 -16.53 -23.46
C PHE A 344 33.51 -17.25 -22.20
N ASP A 345 34.79 -17.05 -21.83
CA ASP A 345 35.37 -17.55 -20.60
C ASP A 345 34.76 -16.87 -19.35
N PRO A 346 34.75 -17.56 -18.18
CA PRO A 346 34.15 -17.02 -16.95
C PRO A 346 34.70 -15.65 -16.49
N GLY A 347 35.98 -15.32 -16.81
CA GLY A 347 36.57 -14.01 -16.50
C GLY A 347 35.92 -12.89 -17.33
N ILE A 348 35.84 -13.07 -18.65
CA ILE A 348 35.15 -12.12 -19.55
C ILE A 348 33.68 -11.96 -19.19
N LEU A 349 32.99 -13.07 -18.88
CA LEU A 349 31.60 -13.02 -18.45
C LEU A 349 31.41 -12.20 -17.17
N TRP A 350 32.34 -12.30 -16.25
CA TRP A 350 32.33 -11.58 -14.99
C TRP A 350 32.63 -10.08 -15.17
N ASP A 351 33.71 -9.75 -15.87
CA ASP A 351 34.24 -8.39 -15.93
C ASP A 351 33.51 -7.53 -17.00
N ASP A 352 33.19 -8.09 -18.18
CA ASP A 352 32.61 -7.33 -19.31
C ASP A 352 31.10 -7.42 -19.40
N TYR A 353 30.49 -8.49 -18.85
CA TYR A 353 29.04 -8.73 -18.95
C TYR A 353 28.33 -8.82 -17.61
N GLY A 354 29.06 -8.94 -16.50
CA GLY A 354 28.49 -9.11 -15.17
C GLY A 354 27.70 -10.42 -15.00
N VAL A 355 28.00 -11.45 -15.79
CA VAL A 355 27.29 -12.74 -15.79
C VAL A 355 28.06 -13.77 -15.00
N ARG A 356 27.37 -14.53 -14.17
CA ARG A 356 27.93 -15.65 -13.41
C ARG A 356 27.68 -16.97 -14.13
N ALA A 357 28.73 -17.54 -14.73
CA ALA A 357 28.65 -18.82 -15.44
C ALA A 357 28.53 -20.05 -14.51
N ASP A 358 28.72 -19.89 -13.19
CA ASP A 358 28.78 -20.98 -12.21
C ASP A 358 27.42 -21.33 -11.58
N VAL A 359 26.35 -20.60 -11.93
CA VAL A 359 24.99 -20.78 -11.40
C VAL A 359 23.97 -20.54 -12.52
N MET A 360 22.99 -21.43 -12.62
CA MET A 360 21.87 -21.31 -13.56
C MET A 360 20.64 -20.77 -12.83
N PRO A 361 19.98 -19.71 -13.32
CA PRO A 361 18.68 -19.26 -12.80
C PRO A 361 17.65 -20.39 -12.78
N PHE A 362 16.90 -20.53 -11.70
CA PHE A 362 15.90 -21.59 -11.57
C PHE A 362 14.84 -21.54 -12.68
N THR A 363 14.51 -20.35 -13.15
CA THR A 363 13.52 -20.13 -14.23
C THR A 363 13.90 -20.81 -15.54
N ASN A 364 15.21 -21.12 -15.77
CA ASN A 364 15.64 -21.79 -16.98
C ASN A 364 15.14 -23.24 -17.09
N GLU A 365 14.66 -23.83 -15.99
CA GLU A 365 14.05 -25.16 -16.00
C GLU A 365 12.57 -25.16 -16.40
N PHE A 366 11.97 -23.95 -16.54
CA PHE A 366 10.51 -23.81 -16.73
C PHE A 366 10.17 -23.18 -18.09
N PRO A 367 9.05 -23.59 -18.71
CA PRO A 367 8.59 -23.03 -19.98
C PRO A 367 8.26 -21.55 -19.87
N ARG A 368 8.57 -20.79 -20.91
CA ARG A 368 8.19 -19.38 -21.10
C ARG A 368 8.66 -18.44 -19.96
N ALA A 369 9.65 -18.85 -19.18
CA ALA A 369 10.17 -18.06 -18.07
C ALA A 369 11.55 -17.48 -18.41
N ASP A 370 11.69 -16.16 -18.28
CA ASP A 370 12.94 -15.42 -18.42
C ASP A 370 13.07 -14.51 -17.19
N ILE A 371 14.00 -14.83 -16.29
CA ILE A 371 14.14 -14.10 -15.03
C ILE A 371 14.44 -12.62 -15.27
N HIS A 372 15.21 -12.27 -16.30
CA HIS A 372 15.55 -10.88 -16.60
C HIS A 372 14.30 -10.06 -16.99
N GLU A 373 13.31 -10.68 -17.68
CA GLU A 373 12.01 -10.07 -17.96
C GLU A 373 11.15 -10.01 -16.69
N LEU A 374 11.15 -11.10 -15.89
CA LEU A 374 10.21 -11.31 -14.76
C LEU A 374 10.56 -10.54 -13.48
N LEU A 375 11.76 -9.99 -13.30
CA LEU A 375 12.08 -9.15 -12.15
C LEU A 375 11.18 -7.92 -12.11
N SER A 376 10.45 -7.75 -11.01
CA SER A 376 9.56 -6.60 -10.82
C SER A 376 10.33 -5.37 -10.34
N PRO A 377 9.84 -4.13 -10.61
CA PRO A 377 10.32 -2.94 -9.95
C PRO A 377 10.05 -2.99 -8.44
N ASP A 378 11.02 -2.60 -7.62
CA ASP A 378 10.88 -2.55 -6.17
C ASP A 378 10.77 -1.12 -5.65
N LEU A 379 9.55 -0.64 -5.48
CA LEU A 379 9.27 0.70 -4.97
C LEU A 379 9.85 0.95 -3.58
N LEU A 380 9.87 -0.07 -2.71
CA LEU A 380 10.29 0.11 -1.33
C LEU A 380 11.81 0.29 -1.20
N HIS A 381 12.61 -0.63 -1.75
CA HIS A 381 14.06 -0.62 -1.56
C HIS A 381 14.82 0.19 -2.62
N GLN A 382 14.27 0.36 -3.83
CA GLN A 382 14.91 1.15 -4.87
C GLN A 382 14.55 2.64 -4.76
N VAL A 383 13.27 2.96 -4.54
CA VAL A 383 12.73 4.33 -4.55
C VAL A 383 12.68 4.89 -3.12
N ILE A 384 11.85 4.31 -2.24
CA ILE A 384 11.48 4.91 -0.96
C ILE A 384 12.63 4.85 0.05
N LYS A 385 13.17 3.67 0.35
CA LYS A 385 14.33 3.52 1.24
C LYS A 385 15.63 3.89 0.53
N GLY A 386 15.84 3.36 -0.69
CA GLY A 386 17.10 3.50 -1.40
C GLY A 386 17.39 4.91 -1.88
N THR A 387 16.62 5.41 -2.84
CA THR A 387 16.92 6.72 -3.45
C THR A 387 16.50 7.88 -2.53
N PHE A 388 15.34 7.83 -1.89
CA PHE A 388 14.93 8.92 -1.00
C PHE A 388 15.74 8.92 0.30
N LYS A 389 15.62 7.88 1.15
CA LYS A 389 16.23 7.90 2.48
C LYS A 389 17.76 7.78 2.44
N ASP A 390 18.28 6.70 1.78
CA ASP A 390 19.70 6.37 1.86
C ASP A 390 20.56 7.27 0.95
N HIS A 391 19.96 7.90 -0.10
CA HIS A 391 20.68 8.84 -0.95
C HIS A 391 20.26 10.28 -0.66
N ILE A 392 19.07 10.73 -1.08
CA ILE A 392 18.68 12.14 -1.05
C ILE A 392 18.80 12.74 0.37
N VAL A 393 18.17 12.11 1.38
CA VAL A 393 18.20 12.64 2.76
C VAL A 393 19.62 12.64 3.34
N SER A 394 20.40 11.58 3.08
CA SER A 394 21.80 11.50 3.53
C SER A 394 22.68 12.55 2.82
N TRP A 395 22.53 12.69 1.49
CA TRP A 395 23.31 13.65 0.71
C TRP A 395 23.01 15.10 1.07
N VAL A 396 21.78 15.44 1.42
CA VAL A 396 21.43 16.75 1.94
C VAL A 396 22.19 17.02 3.25
N ASN A 397 22.21 16.06 4.17
CA ASN A 397 22.98 16.22 5.40
C ASN A 397 24.49 16.34 5.11
N GLU A 398 25.02 15.50 4.22
CA GLU A 398 26.45 15.54 3.81
C GLU A 398 26.82 16.85 3.12
N TYR A 399 25.92 17.49 2.36
CA TYR A 399 26.09 18.79 1.74
C TYR A 399 26.24 19.93 2.77
N LEU A 400 25.42 19.91 3.84
CA LEU A 400 25.38 21.02 4.78
C LEU A 400 26.69 21.21 5.54
N HIS A 401 27.46 20.15 5.81
CA HIS A 401 28.71 20.23 6.56
C HIS A 401 29.83 20.98 5.85
N PRO A 402 30.20 20.67 4.60
CA PRO A 402 31.24 21.41 3.87
C PRO A 402 30.80 22.85 3.50
N GLU A 403 29.50 23.06 3.23
CA GLU A 403 28.99 24.36 2.83
C GLU A 403 28.95 25.37 3.99
N HIS A 404 28.51 24.95 5.17
CA HIS A 404 28.26 25.85 6.30
C HIS A 404 29.20 25.67 7.49
N GLY A 405 30.07 24.63 7.47
CA GLY A 405 30.89 24.23 8.62
C GLY A 405 30.07 23.43 9.65
N GLU A 406 30.78 22.70 10.51
CA GLU A 406 30.21 21.69 11.41
C GLU A 406 29.08 22.22 12.31
N GLN A 407 29.35 23.33 13.02
CA GLN A 407 28.39 23.88 13.96
C GLN A 407 27.13 24.40 13.27
N ARG A 408 27.27 25.17 12.19
CA ARG A 408 26.12 25.74 11.48
C ARG A 408 25.31 24.66 10.76
N ALA A 409 25.98 23.64 10.25
CA ALA A 409 25.31 22.47 9.66
C ALA A 409 24.40 21.75 10.68
N LEU A 410 24.91 21.53 11.90
CA LEU A 410 24.11 20.93 12.98
C LEU A 410 22.90 21.81 13.36
N GLU A 411 23.06 23.13 13.43
CA GLU A 411 21.97 24.07 13.69
C GLU A 411 20.89 23.99 12.60
N ILE A 412 21.30 23.91 11.32
CA ILE A 412 20.37 23.77 10.19
C ILE A 412 19.67 22.42 10.23
N ILE A 413 20.40 21.33 10.51
CA ILE A 413 19.81 19.98 10.63
C ILE A 413 18.77 19.95 11.75
N GLN A 414 19.05 20.52 12.91
CA GLN A 414 18.10 20.66 14.01
C GLN A 414 16.90 21.54 13.63
N ASP A 415 17.13 22.60 12.86
CA ASP A 415 16.01 23.42 12.40
C ASP A 415 15.14 22.71 11.37
N ILE A 416 15.71 21.92 10.47
CA ILE A 416 14.93 21.05 9.57
C ILE A 416 14.05 20.10 10.39
N ASP A 417 14.55 19.54 11.49
CA ASP A 417 13.75 18.67 12.37
C ASP A 417 12.64 19.45 13.10
N ARG A 418 12.90 20.70 13.54
CA ARG A 418 11.84 21.59 14.05
C ARG A 418 10.78 21.91 13.00
N ARG A 419 11.16 22.21 11.75
CA ARG A 419 10.22 22.46 10.64
C ARG A 419 9.34 21.24 10.35
N ILE A 420 9.91 20.03 10.39
CA ILE A 420 9.19 18.77 10.25
C ILE A 420 8.18 18.60 11.40
N SER A 421 8.57 18.92 12.64
CA SER A 421 7.68 18.82 13.80
C SER A 421 6.58 19.87 13.79
N ALA A 422 6.84 21.03 13.17
CA ALA A 422 5.93 22.17 13.06
C ALA A 422 4.91 22.03 11.90
N VAL A 423 4.98 20.99 11.08
CA VAL A 423 4.01 20.77 10.00
C VAL A 423 2.59 20.67 10.57
N PRO A 424 1.61 21.44 10.04
CA PRO A 424 0.22 21.40 10.48
C PRO A 424 -0.40 20.00 10.36
N GLU A 425 -1.36 19.71 11.23
CA GLU A 425 -2.13 18.46 11.13
C GLU A 425 -2.93 18.38 9.83
N PHE A 426 -3.01 17.16 9.30
CA PHE A 426 -3.82 16.83 8.14
C PHE A 426 -4.35 15.40 8.28
N PRO A 427 -5.58 15.09 7.85
CA PRO A 427 -6.13 13.75 7.92
C PRO A 427 -5.20 12.70 7.31
N GLY A 428 -4.94 11.60 8.01
CA GLY A 428 -4.06 10.51 7.57
C GLY A 428 -2.57 10.84 7.47
N LEU A 429 -2.13 12.04 7.85
CA LEU A 429 -0.73 12.43 7.86
C LEU A 429 -0.09 12.10 9.21
N ARG A 430 0.94 11.25 9.18
CA ARG A 430 1.74 10.97 10.37
C ARG A 430 2.53 12.19 10.79
N ARG A 431 2.47 12.52 12.07
CA ARG A 431 3.29 13.58 12.68
C ARG A 431 4.64 13.05 13.17
N PHE A 432 5.62 13.94 13.20
CA PHE A 432 6.99 13.70 13.67
C PHE A 432 7.35 14.72 14.75
N PRO A 433 6.91 14.54 16.01
CA PRO A 433 7.14 15.50 17.10
C PRO A 433 8.62 15.80 17.35
N ASP A 434 9.48 14.80 17.17
CA ASP A 434 10.93 14.89 17.37
C ASP A 434 11.70 14.96 16.02
N GLY A 435 11.04 15.42 14.95
CA GLY A 435 11.63 15.47 13.62
C GLY A 435 12.05 14.08 13.11
N ARG A 436 13.31 13.93 12.67
CA ARG A 436 13.88 12.67 12.14
C ARG A 436 14.61 11.84 13.21
N ASP A 437 14.55 12.23 14.48
CA ASP A 437 15.21 11.51 15.58
C ASP A 437 14.39 10.26 16.00
N PHE A 438 14.48 9.21 15.21
CA PHE A 438 13.95 7.90 15.53
C PHE A 438 14.99 6.80 15.26
N ASN A 439 15.14 5.90 16.23
CA ASN A 439 16.19 4.89 16.26
C ASN A 439 16.20 3.94 15.06
N GLN A 440 15.07 3.71 14.42
CA GLN A 440 14.95 2.80 13.28
C GLN A 440 13.93 3.32 12.26
N TRP A 441 14.42 3.67 11.07
CA TRP A 441 13.59 4.07 9.95
C TRP A 441 12.95 2.86 9.27
N THR A 442 11.65 2.77 9.37
CA THR A 442 10.86 1.79 8.60
C THR A 442 10.54 2.32 7.21
N GLY A 443 9.99 1.45 6.35
CA GLY A 443 9.45 1.88 5.06
C GLY A 443 8.30 2.89 5.20
N ASP A 444 7.47 2.74 6.23
CA ASP A 444 6.33 3.63 6.47
C ASP A 444 6.78 4.98 7.04
N ASP A 445 7.84 5.02 7.88
CA ASP A 445 8.46 6.28 8.30
C ASP A 445 8.99 7.05 7.09
N SER A 446 9.69 6.37 6.17
CA SER A 446 10.21 6.99 4.95
C SER A 446 9.10 7.52 4.05
N LYS A 447 8.01 6.77 3.85
CA LYS A 447 6.83 7.23 3.07
C LYS A 447 6.16 8.45 3.70
N ALA A 448 6.05 8.48 5.02
CA ALA A 448 5.42 9.59 5.73
C ALA A 448 6.31 10.85 5.67
N LEU A 449 7.63 10.69 5.85
CA LEU A 449 8.57 11.81 5.77
C LEU A 449 8.65 12.40 4.34
N MET A 450 8.59 11.57 3.30
CA MET A 450 8.55 12.03 1.90
C MET A 450 7.48 13.11 1.67
N LYS A 451 6.33 12.99 2.34
CA LYS A 451 5.19 13.90 2.16
C LYS A 451 5.47 15.36 2.55
N ILE A 452 6.45 15.59 3.42
CA ILE A 452 6.71 16.90 4.05
C ILE A 452 8.15 17.37 3.88
N TYR A 453 9.07 16.50 3.48
CA TYR A 453 10.51 16.78 3.48
C TYR A 453 10.91 17.92 2.54
N LEU A 454 10.34 17.99 1.33
CA LEU A 454 10.66 19.03 0.34
C LEU A 454 10.41 20.43 0.91
N ALA A 455 9.27 20.67 1.53
CA ALA A 455 8.93 21.95 2.14
C ALA A 455 9.83 22.28 3.35
N ALA A 456 10.23 21.28 4.15
CA ALA A 456 11.07 21.49 5.32
C ALA A 456 12.50 21.91 4.97
N VAL A 457 13.07 21.42 3.84
CA VAL A 457 14.43 21.75 3.41
C VAL A 457 14.50 23.00 2.50
N ALA A 458 13.35 23.42 1.97
CA ALA A 458 13.29 24.63 1.16
C ALA A 458 13.82 25.86 1.93
N GLY A 459 14.64 26.67 1.25
CA GLY A 459 15.31 27.83 1.84
C GLY A 459 16.73 27.56 2.39
N TYR A 460 17.10 26.30 2.66
CA TYR A 460 18.46 25.94 3.07
C TYR A 460 19.31 25.34 1.96
N LEU A 461 18.67 24.85 0.90
CA LEU A 461 19.37 24.16 -0.19
C LEU A 461 19.40 25.03 -1.46
N PRO A 462 20.43 24.86 -2.31
CA PRO A 462 20.46 25.47 -3.63
C PRO A 462 19.24 25.06 -4.48
N SER A 463 18.80 25.95 -5.38
CA SER A 463 17.66 25.74 -6.27
C SER A 463 17.71 24.38 -7.01
N ASP A 464 18.85 23.98 -7.55
CA ASP A 464 18.97 22.73 -8.29
C ASP A 464 18.85 21.47 -7.40
N MET A 465 19.24 21.56 -6.10
CA MET A 465 18.95 20.46 -5.15
C MET A 465 17.46 20.35 -4.88
N ILE A 466 16.77 21.47 -4.66
CA ILE A 466 15.30 21.49 -4.47
C ILE A 466 14.61 20.92 -5.70
N LYS A 467 14.99 21.34 -6.91
CA LYS A 467 14.45 20.81 -8.18
C LYS A 467 14.73 19.31 -8.36
N ALA A 468 15.91 18.83 -7.93
CA ALA A 468 16.22 17.40 -7.96
C ALA A 468 15.27 16.61 -7.05
N ILE A 469 15.04 17.10 -5.81
CA ILE A 469 14.13 16.47 -4.85
C ILE A 469 12.70 16.51 -5.39
N ALA A 470 12.22 17.66 -5.88
CA ALA A 470 10.88 17.81 -6.46
C ALA A 470 10.64 16.87 -7.64
N ALA A 471 11.57 16.83 -8.61
CA ALA A 471 11.48 15.93 -9.77
C ALA A 471 11.47 14.44 -9.36
N PHE A 472 12.24 14.07 -8.34
CA PHE A 472 12.21 12.72 -7.78
C PHE A 472 10.89 12.42 -7.07
N MET A 473 10.33 13.37 -6.33
CA MET A 473 9.04 13.22 -5.66
C MET A 473 7.91 13.02 -6.67
N ASP A 474 7.85 13.84 -7.72
CA ASP A 474 6.87 13.69 -8.82
C ASP A 474 6.99 12.30 -9.45
N PHE A 475 8.20 11.84 -9.77
CA PHE A 475 8.43 10.48 -10.26
C PHE A 475 7.86 9.43 -9.31
N CYS A 476 8.13 9.54 -7.99
CA CYS A 476 7.65 8.61 -6.99
C CYS A 476 6.12 8.52 -6.93
N TYR A 477 5.44 9.65 -6.96
CA TYR A 477 3.98 9.70 -6.90
C TYR A 477 3.35 9.13 -8.17
N LEU A 478 3.88 9.45 -9.34
CA LEU A 478 3.41 8.93 -10.62
C LEU A 478 3.56 7.41 -10.74
N VAL A 479 4.73 6.84 -10.40
CA VAL A 479 4.96 5.38 -10.50
C VAL A 479 4.19 4.57 -9.44
N ARG A 480 3.65 5.21 -8.43
CA ARG A 480 2.84 4.58 -7.37
C ARG A 480 1.33 4.62 -7.65
N ARG A 481 0.89 5.30 -8.71
CA ARG A 481 -0.52 5.30 -9.13
C ARG A 481 -1.00 3.89 -9.45
N ASN A 482 -2.27 3.59 -9.13
CA ASN A 482 -2.87 2.28 -9.42
C ASN A 482 -3.39 2.15 -10.87
N ALA A 483 -3.44 3.25 -11.61
CA ALA A 483 -3.75 3.28 -13.03
C ALA A 483 -2.86 4.32 -13.70
N ILE A 484 -2.06 3.89 -14.67
CA ILE A 484 -1.05 4.72 -15.34
C ILE A 484 -1.36 4.76 -16.83
N SER A 485 -1.59 5.94 -17.37
CA SER A 485 -1.93 6.13 -18.78
C SER A 485 -0.70 6.35 -19.68
N SER A 486 -0.90 6.30 -21.00
CA SER A 486 0.18 6.62 -21.95
C SER A 486 0.75 8.02 -21.77
N PRO A 487 -0.05 9.09 -21.51
CA PRO A 487 0.47 10.40 -21.14
C PRO A 487 1.29 10.37 -19.84
N ASP A 488 0.81 9.64 -18.80
CA ASP A 488 1.55 9.55 -17.53
C ASP A 488 2.95 8.95 -17.73
N LEU A 489 3.11 7.97 -18.63
CA LEU A 489 4.44 7.42 -18.95
C LEU A 489 5.39 8.47 -19.55
N ILE A 490 4.87 9.43 -20.30
CA ILE A 490 5.66 10.55 -20.83
C ILE A 490 6.08 11.46 -19.68
N THR A 491 5.14 11.80 -18.77
CA THR A 491 5.42 12.63 -17.60
C THR A 491 6.43 11.94 -16.65
N ILE A 492 6.29 10.63 -16.40
CA ILE A 492 7.27 9.83 -15.64
C ILE A 492 8.66 9.94 -16.24
N LYS A 493 8.79 9.82 -17.58
CA LYS A 493 10.06 9.98 -18.28
C LYS A 493 10.65 11.37 -18.07
N GLN A 494 9.84 12.41 -18.24
CA GLN A 494 10.26 13.81 -18.06
C GLN A 494 10.69 14.10 -16.61
N CYS A 495 10.00 13.55 -15.61
CA CYS A 495 10.40 13.68 -14.22
C CYS A 495 11.75 13.00 -13.96
N LEU A 496 11.98 11.81 -14.51
CA LEU A 496 13.26 11.11 -14.39
C LEU A 496 14.39 11.87 -15.08
N GLU A 497 14.15 12.42 -16.28
CA GLU A 497 15.12 13.26 -17.00
C GLU A 497 15.46 14.54 -16.22
N ARG A 498 14.47 15.19 -15.62
CA ARG A 498 14.70 16.35 -14.72
C ARG A 498 15.51 15.94 -13.51
N PHE A 499 15.18 14.83 -12.85
CA PHE A 499 15.94 14.31 -11.71
C PHE A 499 17.40 14.02 -12.10
N HIS A 500 17.65 13.33 -13.21
CA HIS A 500 19.02 13.04 -13.71
C HIS A 500 19.81 14.31 -14.01
N ARG A 501 19.17 15.35 -14.55
CA ARG A 501 19.80 16.65 -14.81
C ARG A 501 20.16 17.34 -13.50
N TYR A 502 19.23 17.53 -12.59
CA TYR A 502 19.45 18.34 -11.39
C TYR A 502 20.26 17.60 -10.33
N ARG A 503 20.23 16.29 -10.23
CA ARG A 503 21.06 15.53 -9.29
C ARG A 503 22.57 15.68 -9.50
N GLN A 504 22.99 16.24 -10.66
CA GLN A 504 24.38 16.56 -10.95
C GLN A 504 24.96 17.54 -9.90
N ILE A 505 24.13 18.38 -9.28
CA ILE A 505 24.52 19.29 -8.19
C ILE A 505 25.25 18.56 -7.05
N PHE A 506 24.91 17.31 -6.75
CA PHE A 506 25.57 16.55 -5.69
C PHE A 506 27.01 16.15 -6.04
N ILE A 507 27.35 16.06 -7.33
CA ILE A 507 28.74 15.94 -7.78
C ILE A 507 29.42 17.32 -7.73
N ASP A 508 28.77 18.35 -8.25
CA ASP A 508 29.32 19.70 -8.36
C ASP A 508 29.67 20.29 -6.99
N CYS A 509 28.90 19.97 -5.96
CA CYS A 509 29.15 20.33 -4.56
C CYS A 509 30.10 19.35 -3.83
N GLY A 510 30.64 18.33 -4.50
CA GLY A 510 31.58 17.38 -3.91
C GLY A 510 31.00 16.36 -2.94
N VAL A 511 29.66 16.27 -2.80
CA VAL A 511 28.98 15.24 -1.99
C VAL A 511 29.20 13.85 -2.57
N ARG A 512 29.21 13.77 -3.90
CA ARG A 512 29.46 12.52 -4.62
C ARG A 512 30.60 12.68 -5.62
N VAL A 513 31.32 11.58 -5.87
CA VAL A 513 32.33 11.50 -6.93
C VAL A 513 31.73 10.99 -8.24
N ASP A 514 30.64 10.19 -8.16
CA ASP A 514 29.88 9.66 -9.28
C ASP A 514 28.43 9.37 -8.87
N ILE A 515 27.58 9.11 -9.86
CA ILE A 515 26.18 8.73 -9.68
C ILE A 515 25.91 7.33 -10.22
N SER A 516 26.93 6.52 -10.42
CA SER A 516 26.81 5.14 -10.91
C SER A 516 26.27 4.22 -9.81
N LEU A 517 25.00 4.36 -9.48
CA LEU A 517 24.34 3.71 -8.35
C LEU A 517 23.23 2.75 -8.83
N PRO A 518 23.31 1.44 -8.55
CA PRO A 518 22.34 0.46 -9.03
C PRO A 518 20.88 0.79 -8.66
N ARG A 519 20.64 1.36 -7.46
CA ARG A 519 19.28 1.73 -7.02
C ARG A 519 18.71 2.88 -7.87
N GLN A 520 19.51 3.90 -8.19
CA GLN A 520 19.06 5.00 -9.05
C GLN A 520 18.95 4.57 -10.51
N HIS A 521 19.90 3.78 -11.00
CA HIS A 521 19.80 3.20 -12.34
C HIS A 521 18.51 2.38 -12.52
N SER A 522 18.05 1.67 -11.50
CA SER A 522 16.81 0.88 -11.59
C SER A 522 15.58 1.69 -11.99
N LEU A 523 15.57 3.02 -11.74
CA LEU A 523 14.46 3.91 -12.08
C LEU A 523 14.20 3.98 -13.59
N VAL A 524 15.23 3.78 -14.45
CA VAL A 524 15.06 3.80 -15.90
C VAL A 524 14.20 2.63 -16.43
N HIS A 525 14.07 1.55 -15.64
CA HIS A 525 13.31 0.36 -16.01
C HIS A 525 11.82 0.42 -15.64
N TYR A 526 11.37 1.45 -14.90
CA TYR A 526 9.97 1.55 -14.45
C TYR A 526 8.98 1.65 -15.61
N ILE A 527 9.28 2.44 -16.64
CA ILE A 527 8.39 2.59 -17.81
C ILE A 527 8.20 1.25 -18.52
N CYS A 528 9.29 0.51 -18.72
CA CYS A 528 9.24 -0.83 -19.33
C CYS A 528 8.45 -1.79 -18.41
N GLY A 529 8.72 -1.78 -17.10
CA GLY A 529 8.02 -2.59 -16.11
C GLY A 529 6.51 -2.32 -16.07
N ILE A 530 6.10 -1.05 -16.12
CA ILE A 530 4.68 -0.66 -16.15
C ILE A 530 3.99 -1.20 -17.40
N ARG A 531 4.60 -1.07 -18.56
CA ARG A 531 4.04 -1.63 -19.81
C ARG A 531 3.91 -3.15 -19.75
N LEU A 532 4.91 -3.84 -19.21
CA LEU A 532 4.91 -5.30 -19.10
C LEU A 532 3.90 -5.81 -18.09
N PHE A 533 3.84 -5.22 -16.90
CA PHE A 533 3.22 -5.83 -15.72
C PHE A 533 2.11 -4.99 -15.08
N GLY A 534 1.80 -3.82 -15.61
CA GLY A 534 0.86 -2.90 -14.98
C GLY A 534 1.50 -2.07 -13.87
N PHE A 535 0.70 -1.60 -12.92
CA PHE A 535 1.17 -0.66 -11.89
C PHE A 535 2.18 -1.30 -10.91
N PRO A 536 3.33 -0.63 -10.64
CA PRO A 536 4.39 -1.20 -9.81
C PRO A 536 3.99 -1.47 -8.35
N ASN A 537 3.05 -0.69 -7.79
CA ASN A 537 2.60 -0.84 -6.40
C ASN A 537 1.93 -2.21 -6.13
N GLY A 538 1.44 -2.90 -7.17
CA GLY A 538 0.91 -4.27 -7.10
C GLY A 538 1.98 -5.37 -7.05
N LEU A 539 3.26 -5.03 -7.30
CA LEU A 539 4.36 -5.97 -7.46
C LEU A 539 5.62 -5.54 -6.67
N CYS A 540 5.47 -4.82 -5.57
CA CYS A 540 6.59 -4.33 -4.78
C CYS A 540 6.80 -5.13 -3.49
N SER A 541 8.03 -5.08 -2.94
CA SER A 541 8.42 -5.78 -1.72
C SER A 541 7.66 -5.34 -0.46
N SER A 542 6.95 -4.20 -0.49
CA SER A 542 6.03 -3.84 0.60
C SER A 542 4.98 -4.93 0.86
N ILE A 543 4.59 -5.69 -0.17
CA ILE A 543 3.63 -6.79 -0.06
C ILE A 543 4.26 -7.94 0.74
N THR A 544 5.48 -8.38 0.37
CA THR A 544 6.19 -9.46 1.07
C THR A 544 6.59 -9.04 2.48
N GLU A 545 7.08 -7.81 2.68
CA GLU A 545 7.41 -7.29 4.02
C GLU A 545 6.19 -7.25 4.96
N SER A 546 5.03 -6.83 4.48
CA SER A 546 3.79 -6.84 5.28
C SER A 546 3.39 -8.25 5.70
N LYS A 547 3.62 -9.25 4.83
CA LYS A 547 3.35 -10.65 5.13
C LYS A 547 4.32 -11.26 6.15
N HIS A 548 5.54 -10.72 6.30
CA HIS A 548 6.48 -11.17 7.34
C HIS A 548 5.89 -11.09 8.75
N ILE A 549 5.00 -10.14 9.02
CA ILE A 549 4.36 -10.01 10.34
C ILE A 549 3.59 -11.30 10.64
N LYS A 550 2.64 -11.66 9.78
CA LYS A 550 1.76 -12.82 9.98
C LYS A 550 2.42 -14.16 9.69
N ALA A 551 3.31 -14.22 8.69
CA ALA A 551 3.92 -15.47 8.27
C ALA A 551 5.17 -15.86 9.07
N VAL A 552 5.86 -14.89 9.68
CA VAL A 552 7.13 -15.15 10.35
C VAL A 552 7.15 -14.63 11.79
N LYS A 553 6.92 -13.30 11.98
CA LYS A 553 7.13 -12.65 13.29
C LYS A 553 6.12 -13.09 14.35
N GLU A 554 4.83 -13.19 14.01
CA GLU A 554 3.80 -13.68 14.93
C GLU A 554 3.96 -15.17 15.26
N PRO A 555 4.11 -16.10 14.28
CA PRO A 555 4.40 -17.50 14.59
C PRO A 555 5.68 -17.71 15.41
N TRP A 556 6.74 -16.92 15.14
CA TRP A 556 7.95 -16.93 15.95
C TRP A 556 7.70 -16.54 17.40
N ARG A 557 6.94 -15.46 17.64
CA ARG A 557 6.60 -15.01 19.01
C ARG A 557 5.78 -16.04 19.79
N ARG A 558 4.93 -16.81 19.07
CA ARG A 558 4.08 -17.88 19.64
C ARG A 558 4.84 -19.18 19.89
N SER A 559 6.03 -19.35 19.32
CA SER A 559 6.88 -20.54 19.49
C SER A 559 7.68 -20.51 20.79
N SER A 560 8.18 -21.67 21.19
CA SER A 560 9.15 -21.78 22.31
C SER A 560 10.52 -21.18 21.99
N ARG A 561 10.76 -20.72 20.77
CA ARG A 561 12.02 -20.23 20.21
C ARG A 561 13.12 -21.29 20.10
N TYR A 562 12.84 -22.53 20.46
CA TYR A 562 13.71 -23.68 20.27
C TYR A 562 13.16 -24.54 19.13
N ASN A 563 13.97 -24.81 18.11
CA ASN A 563 13.52 -25.45 16.85
C ASN A 563 12.20 -24.88 16.35
N ALA A 564 12.13 -23.54 16.34
CA ALA A 564 10.87 -22.81 16.20
C ALA A 564 10.19 -23.02 14.86
N LEU A 565 10.92 -23.35 13.78
CA LEU A 565 10.37 -23.44 12.44
C LEU A 565 9.20 -24.44 12.37
N SER A 566 9.35 -25.64 12.91
CA SER A 566 8.27 -26.64 12.92
C SER A 566 7.01 -26.14 13.65
N GLN A 567 7.17 -25.46 14.77
CA GLN A 567 6.06 -24.85 15.52
C GLN A 567 5.39 -23.69 14.73
N MET A 568 6.19 -22.91 14.02
CA MET A 568 5.69 -21.85 13.14
C MET A 568 4.86 -22.42 11.99
N LEU A 569 5.30 -23.53 11.38
CA LEU A 569 4.62 -24.18 10.28
C LEU A 569 3.25 -24.73 10.70
N VAL A 570 3.17 -25.35 11.89
CA VAL A 570 1.88 -25.79 12.48
C VAL A 570 0.96 -24.62 12.73
N THR A 571 1.47 -23.52 13.28
CA THR A 571 0.70 -22.32 13.52
C THR A 571 0.13 -21.75 12.20
N LEU A 572 0.95 -21.67 11.15
CA LEU A 572 0.51 -21.19 9.82
C LEU A 572 -0.58 -22.10 9.22
N GLN A 573 -0.42 -23.42 9.32
CA GLN A 573 -1.42 -24.37 8.80
C GLN A 573 -2.78 -24.19 9.51
N ARG A 574 -2.80 -24.02 10.82
CA ARG A 574 -4.01 -23.76 11.59
C ARG A 574 -4.66 -22.43 11.23
N LEU A 575 -3.87 -21.37 11.03
CA LEU A 575 -4.37 -20.07 10.58
C LEU A 575 -5.05 -20.16 9.20
N ASP A 576 -4.44 -20.89 8.26
CA ASP A 576 -5.00 -21.08 6.92
C ASP A 576 -6.30 -21.90 6.95
N LYS A 577 -6.36 -22.96 7.75
CA LYS A 577 -7.57 -23.80 7.95
C LYS A 577 -8.72 -22.97 8.53
N LEU A 578 -8.48 -22.18 9.58
CA LEU A 578 -9.50 -21.31 10.18
C LEU A 578 -9.97 -20.23 9.19
N ALA A 579 -9.06 -19.63 8.43
CA ALA A 579 -9.41 -18.61 7.44
C ALA A 579 -10.25 -19.21 6.29
N ALA A 580 -9.93 -20.42 5.83
CA ALA A 580 -10.68 -21.12 4.80
C ALA A 580 -12.10 -21.47 5.28
N LEU A 581 -12.22 -22.05 6.48
CA LEU A 581 -13.52 -22.37 7.05
C LEU A 581 -14.36 -21.11 7.31
N LYS A 582 -13.76 -20.03 7.80
CA LYS A 582 -14.46 -18.73 7.95
C LYS A 582 -15.05 -18.25 6.63
N SER A 583 -14.30 -18.38 5.53
CA SER A 583 -14.79 -18.03 4.20
C SER A 583 -16.00 -18.89 3.79
N ASP A 584 -15.93 -20.20 4.02
CA ASP A 584 -17.02 -21.12 3.71
C ASP A 584 -18.29 -20.82 4.55
N LEU A 585 -18.12 -20.57 5.85
CA LEU A 585 -19.23 -20.21 6.75
C LEU A 585 -19.86 -18.85 6.37
N THR A 586 -19.04 -17.90 5.89
CA THR A 586 -19.53 -16.59 5.40
C THR A 586 -20.41 -16.76 4.17
N VAL A 587 -19.98 -17.58 3.19
CA VAL A 587 -20.77 -17.87 1.98
C VAL A 587 -22.11 -18.54 2.31
N ARG A 588 -22.15 -19.36 3.37
CA ARG A 588 -23.36 -20.01 3.86
C ARG A 588 -24.26 -19.08 4.68
N GLY A 589 -23.86 -17.84 4.95
CA GLY A 589 -24.63 -16.88 5.76
C GLY A 589 -24.52 -17.12 7.27
N MET A 590 -23.69 -18.06 7.73
CA MET A 590 -23.53 -18.40 9.12
C MET A 590 -22.78 -17.33 9.92
N MET A 591 -22.05 -16.43 9.26
CA MET A 591 -21.25 -15.36 9.88
C MET A 591 -21.99 -14.00 9.97
N THR A 592 -23.31 -13.95 9.73
CA THR A 592 -24.12 -12.73 9.81
C THR A 592 -24.42 -12.34 11.25
N GLY A 593 -24.29 -11.06 11.61
CA GLY A 593 -24.53 -10.51 12.93
C GLY A 593 -23.52 -10.98 14.00
N THR A 594 -23.83 -10.69 15.28
CA THR A 594 -23.01 -11.16 16.41
C THR A 594 -23.28 -12.65 16.69
N THR A 595 -22.34 -13.33 17.35
CA THR A 595 -22.49 -14.75 17.74
C THR A 595 -23.80 -14.97 18.56
N SER A 596 -24.09 -14.08 19.49
CA SER A 596 -25.31 -14.16 20.30
C SER A 596 -26.58 -13.94 19.49
N SER A 597 -26.60 -12.96 18.57
CA SER A 597 -27.77 -12.70 17.74
C SER A 597 -28.04 -13.84 16.74
N TYR A 598 -27.00 -14.44 16.22
CA TYR A 598 -27.10 -15.62 15.36
C TYR A 598 -27.65 -16.82 16.14
N THR A 599 -27.08 -17.12 17.31
CA THR A 599 -27.50 -18.23 18.16
C THR A 599 -28.97 -18.08 18.57
N ALA A 600 -29.40 -16.85 18.95
CA ALA A 600 -30.80 -16.58 19.28
C ALA A 600 -31.74 -16.87 18.11
N ARG A 601 -31.38 -16.50 16.87
CA ARG A 601 -32.18 -16.79 15.67
C ARG A 601 -32.28 -18.29 15.41
N VAL A 602 -31.13 -19.00 15.49
CA VAL A 602 -31.11 -20.46 15.30
C VAL A 602 -32.02 -21.16 16.32
N LEU A 603 -31.97 -20.77 17.61
CA LEU A 603 -32.82 -21.31 18.64
C LEU A 603 -34.31 -20.96 18.45
N ALA A 604 -34.63 -19.84 17.82
CA ALA A 604 -35.98 -19.46 17.42
C ALA A 604 -36.49 -20.18 16.16
N GLY A 605 -35.65 -20.98 15.49
CA GLY A 605 -36.01 -21.65 14.24
C GLY A 605 -36.09 -20.74 13.02
N GLU A 606 -35.53 -19.53 13.12
CA GLU A 606 -35.46 -18.57 12.01
C GLU A 606 -34.34 -18.97 11.06
N GLN A 607 -34.63 -19.03 9.75
CA GLN A 607 -33.58 -19.25 8.76
C GLN A 607 -32.70 -17.99 8.64
N PRO A 608 -31.36 -18.14 8.55
CA PRO A 608 -30.47 -17.04 8.22
C PRO A 608 -30.87 -16.45 6.88
N GLN A 609 -31.35 -15.24 6.84
CA GLN A 609 -31.49 -14.51 5.57
C GLN A 609 -30.07 -14.23 5.09
N VAL A 610 -29.74 -14.71 3.89
CA VAL A 610 -28.59 -14.23 3.13
C VAL A 610 -28.95 -12.83 2.67
N GLU A 611 -28.90 -11.86 3.57
CA GLU A 611 -28.86 -10.48 3.16
C GLU A 611 -27.58 -10.33 2.32
N ALA A 612 -27.75 -9.92 1.09
CA ALA A 612 -26.64 -9.51 0.27
C ALA A 612 -25.74 -8.63 1.16
N ALA A 613 -24.42 -8.84 1.13
CA ALA A 613 -23.41 -8.24 2.00
C ALA A 613 -23.31 -6.70 1.89
N ALA A 614 -24.43 -6.03 2.01
CA ALA A 614 -24.69 -4.60 2.00
C ALA A 614 -25.30 -4.09 3.31
N ALA A 615 -25.35 -4.89 4.37
CA ALA A 615 -25.44 -4.30 5.70
C ALA A 615 -24.05 -3.75 6.02
N VAL A 616 -23.78 -2.56 5.49
CA VAL A 616 -22.85 -1.60 6.08
C VAL A 616 -23.20 -1.58 7.56
N ALA A 617 -22.37 -2.22 8.40
CA ALA A 617 -22.37 -1.89 9.81
C ALA A 617 -22.30 -0.37 9.82
N ALA A 618 -23.34 0.28 10.36
CA ALA A 618 -23.31 1.71 10.55
C ALA A 618 -22.00 1.97 11.29
N VAL A 619 -21.03 2.53 10.56
CA VAL A 619 -19.76 2.90 11.16
C VAL A 619 -20.18 3.88 12.23
N VAL A 620 -20.05 3.48 13.49
CA VAL A 620 -20.25 4.39 14.61
C VAL A 620 -19.27 5.51 14.32
N ASP A 621 -19.80 6.69 13.99
CA ASP A 621 -18.99 7.84 13.68
C ASP A 621 -18.18 8.19 14.93
N ASN A 622 -16.92 7.80 14.94
CA ASN A 622 -15.99 8.16 15.99
C ASN A 622 -15.46 9.55 15.68
N GLU A 623 -15.83 10.53 16.50
CA GLU A 623 -15.37 11.93 16.30
C GLU A 623 -13.84 12.08 16.35
N ASP A 624 -13.13 11.13 16.95
CA ASP A 624 -11.66 11.14 17.03
C ASP A 624 -10.98 10.62 15.75
N ASP A 625 -11.70 9.93 14.85
CA ASP A 625 -11.15 9.43 13.60
C ASP A 625 -11.05 10.53 12.54
N ASP A 626 -9.84 10.83 12.10
CA ASP A 626 -9.58 11.83 11.07
C ASP A 626 -9.78 11.29 9.65
N ASP A 627 -9.51 10.01 9.42
CA ASP A 627 -9.56 9.42 8.08
C ASP A 627 -9.94 7.93 8.11
N GLY A 628 -10.20 7.35 6.95
CA GLY A 628 -10.42 5.92 6.84
C GLY A 628 -11.02 5.44 5.53
N ILE A 629 -11.09 4.13 5.41
CA ILE A 629 -11.69 3.43 4.28
C ILE A 629 -13.20 3.44 4.44
N VAL A 630 -13.92 3.73 3.34
CA VAL A 630 -15.39 3.60 3.30
C VAL A 630 -15.85 2.74 2.13
N HIS A 631 -17.02 2.15 2.28
CA HIS A 631 -17.69 1.38 1.24
C HIS A 631 -18.86 2.20 0.69
N GLY A 632 -19.09 2.14 -0.61
CA GLY A 632 -20.18 2.86 -1.26
C GLY A 632 -19.97 3.00 -2.76
N PRO A 633 -20.90 3.67 -3.44
CA PRO A 633 -20.73 4.03 -4.84
C PRO A 633 -19.53 4.96 -5.00
N LYS A 634 -18.85 4.86 -6.14
CA LYS A 634 -17.70 5.73 -6.44
C LYS A 634 -18.22 7.15 -6.70
N SER A 635 -17.71 8.08 -5.90
CA SER A 635 -17.99 9.52 -6.00
C SER A 635 -16.65 10.26 -6.19
N LEU A 636 -16.64 11.33 -6.97
CA LEU A 636 -15.47 12.20 -7.13
C LEU A 636 -15.27 13.05 -5.87
N SER A 637 -16.35 13.56 -5.33
CA SER A 637 -16.44 14.24 -4.05
C SER A 637 -17.86 14.12 -3.54
N ASP A 638 -18.03 13.85 -2.27
CA ASP A 638 -19.31 13.84 -1.55
C ASP A 638 -19.03 14.33 -0.13
N ILE A 639 -19.61 15.44 0.24
CA ILE A 639 -19.39 16.10 1.52
C ILE A 639 -20.68 16.23 2.29
N GLU A 640 -20.62 15.96 3.58
CA GLU A 640 -21.72 16.15 4.52
C GLU A 640 -21.21 16.74 5.84
N LEU A 641 -22.07 17.48 6.55
CA LEU A 641 -21.76 17.90 7.92
C LEU A 641 -21.74 16.68 8.85
N ALA A 642 -20.81 16.69 9.80
CA ALA A 642 -20.78 15.62 10.79
C ALA A 642 -22.11 15.56 11.57
N PRO A 643 -22.61 14.36 11.93
CA PRO A 643 -23.91 14.20 12.59
C PRO A 643 -24.03 14.92 13.92
N THR A 644 -22.93 15.12 14.63
CA THR A 644 -22.89 15.72 15.97
C THR A 644 -23.12 17.22 15.91
N LYS A 645 -24.27 17.65 16.45
CA LYS A 645 -24.64 19.06 16.60
C LYS A 645 -24.08 19.64 17.89
N GLN A 646 -23.46 20.80 17.82
CA GLN A 646 -22.81 21.47 18.94
C GLN A 646 -23.79 22.30 19.77
N ARG A 647 -24.05 21.88 21.00
CA ARG A 647 -25.09 22.48 21.86
C ARG A 647 -24.66 23.79 22.56
N GLY A 648 -23.38 24.11 22.58
CA GLY A 648 -22.84 25.26 23.33
C GLY A 648 -22.84 26.59 22.56
N TYR A 649 -23.46 26.66 21.38
CA TYR A 649 -23.50 27.84 20.53
C TYR A 649 -24.89 28.50 20.51
N PRO A 650 -24.96 29.87 20.47
CA PRO A 650 -26.19 30.58 20.24
C PRO A 650 -26.79 30.23 18.89
N LYS A 651 -28.13 30.08 18.84
CA LYS A 651 -28.84 29.77 17.59
C LYS A 651 -29.13 31.03 16.73
N ASN A 652 -29.16 32.21 17.33
CA ASN A 652 -29.35 33.46 16.65
C ASN A 652 -28.05 33.91 15.96
N VAL A 653 -28.10 34.33 14.70
CA VAL A 653 -26.94 34.71 13.89
C VAL A 653 -26.06 35.81 14.50
N HIS A 654 -26.68 36.89 15.06
CA HIS A 654 -25.95 38.00 15.67
C HIS A 654 -25.24 37.56 16.98
N ALA A 655 -25.93 36.78 17.81
CA ALA A 655 -25.34 36.22 19.03
C ALA A 655 -24.21 35.22 18.68
N LEU A 656 -24.38 34.44 17.62
CA LEU A 656 -23.35 33.54 17.12
C LEU A 656 -22.13 34.30 16.61
N ALA A 657 -22.35 35.35 15.81
CA ALA A 657 -21.30 36.25 15.30
C ALA A 657 -20.43 36.82 16.44
N THR A 658 -21.09 37.27 17.52
CA THR A 658 -20.41 37.74 18.75
C THR A 658 -19.62 36.63 19.43
N ARG A 659 -20.19 35.44 19.56
CA ARG A 659 -19.59 34.27 20.22
C ARG A 659 -18.33 33.76 19.52
N ILE A 660 -18.31 33.81 18.19
CA ILE A 660 -17.17 33.35 17.36
C ILE A 660 -16.23 34.49 16.97
N HIS A 661 -16.47 35.70 17.43
CA HIS A 661 -15.70 36.92 17.11
C HIS A 661 -15.67 37.24 15.59
N GLN A 662 -16.79 36.98 14.88
CA GLN A 662 -16.94 37.25 13.47
C GLN A 662 -18.16 38.16 13.21
N PRO A 663 -18.03 39.49 13.41
CA PRO A 663 -19.17 40.43 13.32
C PRO A 663 -19.78 40.53 11.93
N GLN A 664 -19.05 40.13 10.89
CA GLN A 664 -19.54 40.15 9.50
C GLN A 664 -20.47 38.97 9.14
N LEU A 665 -20.59 37.93 9.98
CA LEU A 665 -21.37 36.72 9.69
C LEU A 665 -22.82 37.03 9.25
N PRO A 666 -23.60 37.95 9.87
CA PRO A 666 -24.96 38.26 9.42
C PRO A 666 -25.00 38.85 7.99
N THR A 667 -24.08 39.75 7.68
CA THR A 667 -23.97 40.37 6.34
C THR A 667 -23.59 39.35 5.28
N LEU A 668 -22.58 38.51 5.59
CA LEU A 668 -22.15 37.45 4.67
C LEU A 668 -23.29 36.44 4.42
N LEU A 669 -24.09 36.13 5.45
CA LEU A 669 -25.24 35.23 5.28
C LEU A 669 -26.33 35.85 4.41
N GLY A 670 -26.58 37.18 4.53
CA GLY A 670 -27.50 37.89 3.65
C GLY A 670 -27.05 37.85 2.21
N ARG A 671 -25.77 38.11 1.93
CA ARG A 671 -25.20 38.02 0.57
C ARG A 671 -25.27 36.61 -0.01
N PHE A 672 -24.92 35.59 0.76
CA PHE A 672 -25.04 34.20 0.37
C PHE A 672 -26.47 33.84 -0.01
N LEU A 673 -27.47 34.26 0.78
CA LEU A 673 -28.88 34.03 0.48
C LEU A 673 -29.36 34.79 -0.77
N HIS A 674 -28.82 35.98 -1.01
CA HIS A 674 -29.11 36.73 -2.23
C HIS A 674 -28.61 36.00 -3.47
N GLU A 675 -27.37 35.53 -3.43
CA GLU A 675 -26.74 34.73 -4.51
C GLU A 675 -27.52 33.44 -4.79
N GLU A 676 -27.96 32.74 -3.73
CA GLU A 676 -28.78 31.52 -3.87
C GLU A 676 -30.15 31.77 -4.49
N LEU A 677 -30.75 32.96 -4.29
CA LEU A 677 -32.04 33.30 -4.82
C LEU A 677 -31.99 33.84 -6.25
N HIS A 678 -30.96 34.57 -6.62
CA HIS A 678 -30.85 35.33 -7.86
C HIS A 678 -29.74 34.89 -8.81
N GLY A 679 -28.89 33.94 -8.36
CA GLY A 679 -27.67 33.54 -9.05
C GLY A 679 -26.47 34.44 -8.70
N VAL A 680 -25.28 33.93 -8.97
CA VAL A 680 -24.04 34.69 -8.77
C VAL A 680 -23.96 35.79 -9.84
N PRO A 681 -23.71 37.05 -9.46
CA PRO A 681 -23.52 38.13 -10.44
C PRO A 681 -22.35 37.84 -11.38
N ASP A 682 -22.43 38.30 -12.64
CA ASP A 682 -21.27 38.23 -13.54
C ASP A 682 -20.04 38.88 -12.89
N GLY A 683 -18.85 38.31 -13.09
CA GLY A 683 -17.64 38.67 -12.37
C GLY A 683 -17.20 40.16 -12.41
N ASP A 684 -17.74 40.96 -13.32
CA ASP A 684 -17.57 42.42 -13.45
C ASP A 684 -18.69 43.25 -12.81
N ALA A 685 -19.73 42.60 -12.23
CA ALA A 685 -20.80 43.30 -11.58
C ALA A 685 -20.38 43.88 -10.21
N PRO A 686 -20.85 45.11 -9.84
CA PRO A 686 -20.55 45.62 -8.50
C PRO A 686 -21.22 44.72 -7.43
N PRO A 687 -20.58 44.59 -6.24
CA PRO A 687 -21.17 43.79 -5.17
C PRO A 687 -22.56 44.33 -4.79
N VAL A 688 -23.51 43.41 -4.56
CA VAL A 688 -24.86 43.74 -4.15
C VAL A 688 -24.83 44.53 -2.85
N PRO A 689 -25.56 45.70 -2.78
CA PRO A 689 -25.65 46.48 -1.56
C PRO A 689 -26.26 45.66 -0.40
N ASP A 690 -25.74 45.83 0.83
CA ASP A 690 -26.16 45.06 1.99
C ASP A 690 -27.65 45.24 2.35
N ASP A 691 -28.25 46.37 1.98
CA ASP A 691 -29.65 46.69 2.17
C ASP A 691 -30.61 45.99 1.17
N GLU A 692 -30.09 45.47 0.07
CA GLU A 692 -30.80 44.61 -0.88
C GLU A 692 -30.73 43.12 -0.53
N CYS A 693 -29.87 42.73 0.42
CA CYS A 693 -29.68 41.35 0.82
C CYS A 693 -30.75 40.92 1.85
N PRO A 694 -31.26 39.66 1.77
CA PRO A 694 -32.18 39.10 2.76
C PRO A 694 -31.64 39.14 4.18
N ILE A 695 -32.49 39.56 5.14
CA ILE A 695 -32.13 39.49 6.57
C ILE A 695 -32.55 38.11 7.08
N PHE A 696 -31.57 37.32 7.55
CA PHE A 696 -31.83 36.02 8.14
C PHE A 696 -32.25 36.14 9.62
N VAL A 697 -33.42 35.63 9.95
CA VAL A 697 -33.99 35.60 11.32
C VAL A 697 -34.20 34.21 11.88
N GLY A 698 -33.80 33.18 11.13
CA GLY A 698 -33.93 31.77 11.53
C GLY A 698 -32.89 31.30 12.58
N GLU A 699 -32.96 30.02 12.90
CA GLU A 699 -31.99 29.35 13.80
C GLU A 699 -30.83 28.74 13.02
N ILE A 700 -29.60 28.87 13.55
CA ILE A 700 -28.39 28.24 13.05
C ILE A 700 -28.00 27.08 13.95
N THR A 701 -27.60 25.97 13.34
CA THR A 701 -27.01 24.81 14.02
C THR A 701 -25.53 24.73 13.66
N VAL A 702 -24.65 24.65 14.67
CA VAL A 702 -23.20 24.59 14.51
C VAL A 702 -22.72 23.15 14.53
N HIS A 703 -21.74 22.85 13.67
CA HIS A 703 -20.99 21.61 13.60
C HIS A 703 -19.48 21.89 13.72
N HIS A 704 -18.69 20.95 14.31
CA HIS A 704 -17.24 21.14 14.44
C HIS A 704 -16.46 20.50 13.29
N SER A 705 -17.13 19.78 12.41
CA SER A 705 -16.47 19.15 11.25
C SER A 705 -17.44 18.84 10.12
N ALA A 706 -16.89 18.66 8.93
CA ALA A 706 -17.50 18.05 7.78
C ALA A 706 -16.74 16.77 7.39
N ILE A 707 -17.40 15.84 6.72
CA ILE A 707 -16.83 14.57 6.26
C ILE A 707 -16.84 14.56 4.74
N ALA A 708 -15.65 14.51 4.14
CA ALA A 708 -15.50 14.34 2.70
C ALA A 708 -15.29 12.85 2.37
N ARG A 709 -15.98 12.35 1.34
CA ARG A 709 -15.79 11.01 0.78
C ARG A 709 -15.44 11.13 -0.69
N PHE A 710 -14.39 10.43 -1.13
CA PHE A 710 -13.93 10.49 -2.51
C PHE A 710 -13.26 9.21 -2.97
N TYR A 711 -13.18 9.02 -4.27
CA TYR A 711 -12.53 7.87 -4.89
C TYR A 711 -11.03 8.10 -5.01
N ALA A 712 -10.24 7.45 -4.16
CA ALA A 712 -8.78 7.53 -4.07
C ALA A 712 -8.12 6.15 -4.26
N PRO A 713 -8.13 5.59 -5.48
CA PRO A 713 -7.68 4.21 -5.72
C PRO A 713 -6.18 4.01 -5.51
N SER A 714 -5.38 5.07 -5.61
CA SER A 714 -3.91 5.02 -5.45
C SER A 714 -3.47 5.13 -4.00
N ASP A 715 -4.33 5.59 -3.10
CA ASP A 715 -4.06 5.62 -1.67
C ASP A 715 -4.30 4.25 -1.02
N LEU A 716 -3.85 4.09 0.23
CA LEU A 716 -4.06 2.87 1.01
C LEU A 716 -5.54 2.77 1.40
N GLY A 717 -6.37 2.44 0.44
CA GLY A 717 -7.80 2.23 0.59
C GLY A 717 -8.18 0.76 0.53
N GLY A 718 -9.43 0.44 0.88
CA GLY A 718 -9.99 -0.89 0.69
C GLY A 718 -10.15 -1.27 -0.79
N ALA A 719 -10.69 -2.46 -1.02
CA ALA A 719 -10.90 -2.99 -2.37
C ALA A 719 -11.73 -2.07 -3.29
N GLY A 720 -12.61 -1.24 -2.73
CA GLY A 720 -13.45 -0.27 -3.48
C GLY A 720 -12.73 1.01 -3.88
N GLY A 721 -11.61 1.36 -3.22
CA GLY A 721 -10.86 2.60 -3.46
C GLY A 721 -11.54 3.86 -2.97
N MET A 722 -12.63 3.75 -2.20
CA MET A 722 -13.29 4.89 -1.55
C MET A 722 -12.62 5.20 -0.22
N TYR A 723 -12.43 6.48 0.05
CA TYR A 723 -11.78 7.01 1.22
C TYR A 723 -12.60 8.13 1.85
N ARG A 724 -12.52 8.30 3.16
CA ARG A 724 -13.10 9.45 3.86
C ARG A 724 -12.02 10.22 4.61
N GLU A 725 -12.23 11.51 4.73
CA GLU A 725 -11.45 12.38 5.61
C GLU A 725 -12.39 13.33 6.35
N ARG A 726 -11.97 13.77 7.52
CA ARG A 726 -12.71 14.70 8.35
C ARG A 726 -12.02 16.06 8.36
N ILE A 727 -12.71 17.09 7.91
CA ILE A 727 -12.27 18.49 7.91
C ILE A 727 -12.82 19.15 9.17
N ARG A 728 -11.96 19.70 10.01
CA ARG A 728 -12.32 20.21 11.32
C ARG A 728 -12.30 21.73 11.37
N SER A 729 -13.26 22.27 12.12
CA SER A 729 -13.26 23.65 12.61
C SER A 729 -13.72 23.62 14.08
N ASN A 730 -12.80 23.24 14.97
CA ASN A 730 -13.07 23.04 16.37
C ASN A 730 -12.18 23.97 17.23
N PRO A 731 -12.74 24.89 18.04
CA PRO A 731 -11.97 25.81 18.85
C PRO A 731 -11.24 25.15 20.02
N ARG A 732 -11.53 23.87 20.33
CA ARG A 732 -10.90 23.11 21.43
C ARG A 732 -10.71 21.63 21.04
N TRP A 733 -9.80 21.40 20.13
CA TRP A 733 -9.38 20.06 19.72
C TRP A 733 -8.12 19.67 20.49
N HIS A 734 -8.17 18.68 21.36
CA HIS A 734 -7.04 18.24 22.19
C HIS A 734 -6.27 19.36 22.90
N GLY A 735 -6.98 20.45 23.27
CA GLY A 735 -6.40 21.58 24.02
C GLY A 735 -6.02 22.81 23.20
N TYR A 736 -6.06 22.76 21.88
CA TYR A 736 -5.80 23.87 20.94
C TYR A 736 -6.96 24.07 19.95
N ALA A 737 -6.93 25.18 19.20
CA ALA A 737 -7.91 25.44 18.15
C ALA A 737 -7.44 24.77 16.84
N ARG A 738 -8.23 23.87 16.28
CA ARG A 738 -7.98 23.26 14.98
C ARG A 738 -8.93 23.82 13.94
N ARG A 739 -8.37 24.46 12.90
CA ARG A 739 -9.09 25.03 11.77
C ARG A 739 -8.41 24.57 10.50
N ASP A 740 -8.91 23.45 9.96
CA ASP A 740 -8.34 22.83 8.77
C ASP A 740 -8.57 23.69 7.53
N THR A 741 -7.71 23.52 6.55
CA THR A 741 -7.81 24.13 5.24
C THR A 741 -8.46 23.17 4.24
N LEU A 742 -9.09 23.69 3.20
CA LEU A 742 -9.91 22.95 2.25
C LEU A 742 -9.73 23.49 0.82
N LEU A 743 -9.97 22.63 -0.16
CA LEU A 743 -10.03 22.99 -1.57
C LEU A 743 -11.50 23.28 -1.94
N VAL A 744 -11.74 24.47 -2.50
CA VAL A 744 -13.05 24.90 -2.98
C VAL A 744 -13.01 24.94 -4.49
N ASP A 745 -13.97 24.28 -5.14
CA ASP A 745 -14.18 24.36 -6.60
C ASP A 745 -14.89 25.67 -6.94
N VAL A 746 -14.16 26.56 -7.58
CA VAL A 746 -14.67 27.85 -8.02
C VAL A 746 -14.49 28.05 -9.53
N GLY A 747 -14.00 27.03 -10.26
CA GLY A 747 -13.70 27.13 -11.68
C GLY A 747 -12.56 28.13 -11.99
N ALA A 748 -11.65 28.38 -11.03
CA ALA A 748 -10.54 29.31 -11.20
C ALA A 748 -9.60 28.91 -12.36
N PRO A 749 -8.96 29.86 -13.05
CA PRO A 749 -8.01 29.54 -14.14
C PRO A 749 -6.68 28.95 -13.63
N VAL A 750 -6.46 28.93 -12.34
CA VAL A 750 -5.26 28.41 -11.64
C VAL A 750 -5.61 27.20 -10.77
N MET A 751 -4.63 26.40 -10.34
CA MET A 751 -4.79 25.27 -9.44
C MET A 751 -5.90 24.29 -9.86
N GLN A 752 -6.02 24.00 -11.15
CA GLN A 752 -7.01 23.07 -11.73
C GLN A 752 -8.48 23.45 -11.44
N GLY A 753 -8.79 24.70 -11.19
CA GLY A 753 -10.13 25.18 -10.86
C GLY A 753 -10.37 25.48 -9.38
N PHE A 754 -9.42 25.15 -8.53
CA PHE A 754 -9.58 25.24 -7.06
C PHE A 754 -8.95 26.48 -6.47
N VAL A 755 -9.50 26.89 -5.32
CA VAL A 755 -8.92 27.90 -4.41
C VAL A 755 -8.89 27.31 -3.00
N VAL A 756 -7.94 27.74 -2.18
CA VAL A 756 -7.85 27.26 -0.80
C VAL A 756 -8.71 28.14 0.11
N GLY A 757 -9.47 27.49 1.00
CA GLY A 757 -10.18 28.13 2.09
C GLY A 757 -9.70 27.61 3.45
N ARG A 758 -9.75 28.45 4.51
CA ARG A 758 -9.56 28.02 5.90
C ARG A 758 -10.90 28.00 6.61
N ALA A 759 -11.33 26.83 7.11
CA ALA A 759 -12.62 26.68 7.76
C ALA A 759 -12.67 27.39 9.12
N LEU A 760 -13.58 28.34 9.28
CA LEU A 760 -13.83 29.04 10.55
C LEU A 760 -15.03 28.46 11.29
N LEU A 761 -16.06 28.00 10.57
CA LEU A 761 -17.29 27.46 11.14
C LEU A 761 -17.97 26.54 10.10
N PHE A 762 -18.46 25.40 10.53
CA PHE A 762 -19.45 24.61 9.80
C PHE A 762 -20.80 24.77 10.45
N PHE A 763 -21.85 25.01 9.66
CA PHE A 763 -23.19 25.25 10.18
C PHE A 763 -24.29 24.90 9.18
N SER A 764 -25.49 24.67 9.71
CA SER A 764 -26.68 24.47 8.89
C SER A 764 -27.81 25.35 9.38
N PHE A 765 -28.72 25.71 8.49
CA PHE A 765 -29.91 26.48 8.78
C PHE A 765 -31.02 26.14 7.78
N ILE A 766 -32.26 26.59 8.08
CA ILE A 766 -33.42 26.47 7.18
C ILE A 766 -33.84 27.86 6.71
N PHE A 767 -33.98 28.02 5.40
CA PHE A 767 -34.49 29.22 4.78
C PHE A 767 -35.38 28.84 3.60
N ALA A 768 -36.59 29.46 3.50
CA ALA A 768 -37.59 29.15 2.48
C ALA A 768 -37.86 27.63 2.31
N GLU A 769 -38.03 26.93 3.46
CA GLU A 769 -38.27 25.47 3.55
C GLU A 769 -37.13 24.58 3.01
N ARG A 770 -35.97 25.14 2.64
CA ARG A 770 -34.79 24.41 2.23
C ARG A 770 -33.75 24.39 3.35
N VAL A 771 -33.08 23.25 3.51
CA VAL A 771 -31.91 23.10 4.42
C VAL A 771 -30.66 23.53 3.65
N PHE A 772 -29.92 24.44 4.24
CA PHE A 772 -28.61 24.87 3.76
C PHE A 772 -27.53 24.38 4.71
N GLU A 773 -26.55 23.68 4.19
CA GLU A 773 -25.34 23.25 4.87
C GLU A 773 -24.17 24.05 4.33
N CYS A 774 -23.47 24.77 5.20
CA CYS A 774 -22.52 25.80 4.81
C CYS A 774 -21.25 25.78 5.63
N ALA A 775 -20.21 26.38 5.05
CA ALA A 775 -18.97 26.72 5.76
C ALA A 775 -18.70 28.24 5.69
N LEU A 776 -18.32 28.83 6.82
CA LEU A 776 -17.68 30.15 6.86
C LEU A 776 -16.18 29.92 6.73
N ILE A 777 -15.54 30.57 5.75
CA ILE A 777 -14.13 30.40 5.44
C ILE A 777 -13.39 31.74 5.32
N ASN A 778 -12.07 31.69 5.53
CA ASN A 778 -11.15 32.70 4.99
C ASN A 778 -10.56 32.21 3.67
N TRP A 779 -10.42 33.09 2.69
CA TRP A 779 -9.76 32.76 1.43
C TRP A 779 -8.23 32.83 1.55
N LEU A 780 -7.55 31.85 0.94
CA LEU A 780 -6.11 31.89 0.69
C LEU A 780 -5.91 31.84 -0.83
N VAL A 781 -5.38 32.90 -1.37
CA VAL A 781 -5.22 33.09 -2.82
C VAL A 781 -3.81 32.78 -3.29
N PRO A 782 -3.63 32.30 -4.54
CA PRO A 782 -2.31 32.01 -5.08
C PRO A 782 -1.43 33.26 -5.15
N VAL A 783 -0.15 33.11 -4.77
CA VAL A 783 0.89 34.13 -4.95
C VAL A 783 1.45 33.99 -6.37
N GLY A 784 1.01 34.83 -7.27
CA GLY A 784 1.37 34.77 -8.69
C GLY A 784 0.49 33.79 -9.50
N ASN A 785 0.88 33.58 -10.77
CA ASN A 785 0.10 32.81 -11.74
C ASN A 785 0.70 31.44 -12.09
N ALA A 786 1.73 31.01 -11.37
CA ALA A 786 2.43 29.75 -11.60
C ALA A 786 2.92 29.17 -10.27
N PRO A 787 3.12 27.86 -10.19
CA PRO A 787 3.76 27.22 -9.05
C PRO A 787 5.18 27.75 -8.80
N ASP A 788 5.67 27.58 -7.57
CA ASP A 788 7.06 27.89 -7.21
C ASP A 788 8.04 27.12 -8.12
N PRO A 789 9.01 27.80 -8.74
CA PRO A 789 9.85 27.20 -9.78
C PRO A 789 10.79 26.11 -9.26
N ASP A 790 11.08 26.07 -7.97
CA ASP A 790 12.00 25.12 -7.36
C ASP A 790 11.27 23.89 -6.83
N THR A 791 10.22 24.10 -6.06
CA THR A 791 9.43 23.00 -5.44
C THR A 791 8.36 22.44 -6.35
N GLY A 792 7.91 23.23 -7.33
CA GLY A 792 6.76 22.91 -8.18
C GLY A 792 5.41 23.14 -7.50
N MET A 793 5.35 23.35 -6.17
CA MET A 793 4.12 23.54 -5.42
C MET A 793 3.55 24.95 -5.59
N TRP A 794 2.22 25.06 -5.57
CA TRP A 794 1.58 26.37 -5.47
C TRP A 794 1.87 27.02 -4.13
N VAL A 795 2.07 28.34 -4.13
CA VAL A 795 2.19 29.16 -2.92
C VAL A 795 0.93 29.97 -2.77
N VAL A 796 0.35 29.98 -1.57
CA VAL A 796 -0.86 30.75 -1.25
C VAL A 796 -0.62 31.65 -0.06
N GLU A 797 -1.38 32.75 0.00
CA GLU A 797 -1.39 33.70 1.13
C GLU A 797 -2.83 34.03 1.52
N LEU A 798 -3.02 34.44 2.78
CA LEU A 798 -4.31 34.87 3.29
C LEU A 798 -4.76 36.14 2.56
N GLU A 799 -5.89 36.04 1.84
CA GLU A 799 -6.45 37.20 1.16
C GLU A 799 -6.89 38.28 2.16
N ARG A 800 -6.50 39.53 1.90
CA ARG A 800 -6.82 40.67 2.76
C ARG A 800 -7.34 41.84 1.94
N GLN A 801 -8.48 42.36 2.36
CA GLN A 801 -8.99 43.64 1.87
C GLN A 801 -8.84 44.70 2.95
N ARG A 802 -8.06 45.75 2.67
CA ARG A 802 -7.72 46.82 3.64
C ARG A 802 -7.14 46.27 4.97
N GLY A 803 -6.34 45.21 4.90
CA GLY A 803 -5.69 44.58 6.07
C GLY A 803 -6.58 43.59 6.84
N ILE A 804 -7.86 43.44 6.50
CA ILE A 804 -8.80 42.47 7.11
C ILE A 804 -8.87 41.23 6.23
N PRO A 805 -8.77 40.01 6.83
CA PRO A 805 -8.97 38.77 6.09
C PRO A 805 -10.32 38.71 5.37
N THR A 806 -10.32 38.37 4.10
CA THR A 806 -11.52 38.17 3.31
C THR A 806 -12.21 36.87 3.72
N MET A 807 -13.51 36.98 3.95
CA MET A 807 -14.35 35.82 4.35
C MET A 807 -15.49 35.63 3.38
N ALA A 808 -15.95 34.38 3.26
CA ALA A 808 -17.15 34.02 2.53
C ALA A 808 -17.91 32.92 3.25
N ILE A 809 -19.21 32.84 3.00
CA ILE A 809 -20.02 31.67 3.25
C ILE A 809 -20.12 30.90 1.93
N ILE A 810 -19.79 29.63 1.98
CA ILE A 810 -19.91 28.73 0.83
C ILE A 810 -20.81 27.54 1.18
N PRO A 811 -21.55 26.98 0.21
CA PRO A 811 -22.23 25.72 0.41
C PRO A 811 -21.18 24.59 0.55
N ILE A 812 -21.48 23.56 1.33
CA ILE A 812 -20.47 22.50 1.60
C ILE A 812 -20.17 21.67 0.35
N ASP A 813 -21.08 21.55 -0.61
CA ASP A 813 -20.90 20.83 -1.86
C ASP A 813 -19.90 21.51 -2.82
N ALA A 814 -19.56 22.80 -2.59
CA ALA A 814 -18.46 23.46 -3.27
C ALA A 814 -17.06 23.00 -2.75
N ILE A 815 -16.99 22.31 -1.61
CA ILE A 815 -15.75 21.82 -1.06
C ILE A 815 -15.41 20.47 -1.70
N ALA A 816 -14.24 20.37 -2.32
CA ALA A 816 -13.76 19.12 -2.91
C ALA A 816 -13.19 18.16 -1.85
N ARG A 817 -12.32 18.67 -0.96
CA ARG A 817 -11.68 17.94 0.12
C ARG A 817 -10.84 18.85 1.02
N ALA A 818 -10.17 18.29 2.04
CA ALA A 818 -9.15 19.02 2.82
C ALA A 818 -7.96 19.41 1.93
N ALA A 819 -7.34 20.55 2.21
CA ALA A 819 -6.07 21.00 1.65
C ALA A 819 -4.96 20.88 2.71
N HIS A 820 -3.76 20.43 2.35
CA HIS A 820 -2.63 20.47 3.26
C HIS A 820 -1.72 21.65 2.95
N LEU A 821 -1.54 22.53 3.91
CA LEU A 821 -0.66 23.68 3.79
C LEU A 821 0.58 23.50 4.68
N ILE A 822 1.77 23.80 4.14
CA ILE A 822 3.02 23.84 4.89
C ILE A 822 3.59 25.25 4.76
N PRO A 823 4.01 25.92 5.87
CA PRO A 823 4.59 27.25 5.79
C PRO A 823 5.79 27.33 4.85
N VAL A 824 5.93 28.44 4.15
CA VAL A 824 7.18 28.79 3.45
C VAL A 824 8.14 29.35 4.51
N TYR A 825 8.96 28.45 5.08
CA TYR A 825 9.80 28.78 6.24
C TYR A 825 10.93 29.77 5.94
N GLY A 826 11.37 29.89 4.68
CA GLY A 826 12.51 30.73 4.31
C GLY A 826 13.84 30.26 4.94
N THR A 827 14.72 31.19 5.30
CA THR A 827 16.06 30.92 5.87
C THR A 827 16.17 31.17 7.38
N ALA A 828 15.11 31.68 8.00
CA ALA A 828 15.09 31.93 9.45
C ALA A 828 14.83 30.63 10.22
N ALA A 829 15.56 30.45 11.31
CA ALA A 829 15.36 29.28 12.18
C ALA A 829 14.05 29.41 12.99
N LEU A 830 13.37 28.31 13.20
CA LEU A 830 12.19 28.27 14.07
C LEU A 830 12.59 28.37 15.56
N PRO A 831 11.77 29.00 16.40
CA PRO A 831 11.93 28.94 17.85
C PRO A 831 11.90 27.50 18.35
N GLU A 832 12.62 27.19 19.42
CA GLU A 832 12.70 25.85 20.00
C GLU A 832 11.36 25.35 20.55
N ASP A 833 10.54 26.27 21.07
CA ASP A 833 9.22 26.03 21.64
C ASP A 833 8.06 26.20 20.63
N PHE A 834 8.37 26.32 19.34
CA PHE A 834 7.35 26.54 18.31
C PHE A 834 6.42 25.31 18.18
N HIS A 835 5.11 25.54 18.37
CA HIS A 835 4.13 24.48 18.34
C HIS A 835 3.43 24.42 16.97
N PHE A 836 3.20 23.22 16.44
CA PHE A 836 2.58 22.99 15.12
C PHE A 836 1.18 23.61 14.97
N SER A 837 0.41 23.75 16.06
CA SER A 837 -0.93 24.36 16.03
C SER A 837 -0.89 25.83 15.63
N ASP A 838 0.24 26.49 15.82
CA ASP A 838 0.42 27.91 15.52
C ASP A 838 0.88 28.15 14.07
N SER A 839 1.26 27.08 13.36
CA SER A 839 1.86 27.18 12.03
C SER A 839 0.98 27.88 11.00
N LEU A 840 -0.34 27.66 11.02
CA LEU A 840 -1.27 28.31 10.08
C LEU A 840 -1.59 29.78 10.45
N ASP A 841 -1.10 30.28 11.58
CA ASP A 841 -1.31 31.65 12.06
C ASP A 841 -0.01 32.45 12.12
N ALA A 842 1.17 31.79 12.18
CA ALA A 842 2.46 32.41 12.36
C ALA A 842 3.16 32.86 11.08
N PHE A 843 2.76 32.34 9.93
CA PHE A 843 3.39 32.61 8.63
C PHE A 843 2.44 33.35 7.69
N ASN A 844 3.01 34.01 6.68
CA ASN A 844 2.26 34.79 5.70
C ASN A 844 1.91 33.97 4.45
N THR A 845 2.78 33.04 4.05
CA THR A 845 2.68 32.26 2.82
C THR A 845 2.86 30.78 3.09
N TYR A 846 2.20 29.96 2.29
CA TYR A 846 2.14 28.52 2.48
C TYR A 846 2.28 27.79 1.14
N PHE A 847 3.04 26.69 1.12
CA PHE A 847 2.99 25.72 0.05
C PHE A 847 1.69 24.92 0.13
N VAL A 848 0.98 24.76 -0.99
CA VAL A 848 -0.10 23.79 -1.13
C VAL A 848 0.54 22.43 -1.37
N ASN A 849 0.61 21.61 -0.33
CA ASN A 849 1.33 20.36 -0.35
C ASN A 849 0.52 19.27 -1.03
N TRP A 850 0.71 19.07 -2.31
CA TRP A 850 0.08 17.97 -3.05
C TRP A 850 0.71 16.59 -2.78
N TYR A 851 1.84 16.53 -2.07
CA TYR A 851 2.45 15.26 -1.63
C TYR A 851 1.82 14.70 -0.35
N ALA A 852 0.77 15.32 0.20
CA ALA A 852 0.06 14.82 1.39
C ALA A 852 -0.48 13.40 1.18
N ASP A 853 -1.06 13.12 0.02
CA ASP A 853 -1.51 11.80 -0.41
C ASP A 853 -1.52 11.69 -1.94
N HIS A 854 -1.80 10.48 -2.47
CA HIS A 854 -1.81 10.25 -3.93
C HIS A 854 -2.96 10.96 -4.63
N HIS A 855 -4.14 11.00 -4.01
CA HIS A 855 -5.31 11.67 -4.58
C HIS A 855 -5.06 13.17 -4.72
N MET A 856 -4.45 13.81 -3.70
CA MET A 856 -4.09 15.23 -3.77
C MET A 856 -3.11 15.49 -4.93
N HIS A 857 -2.10 14.62 -5.09
CA HIS A 857 -1.15 14.74 -6.20
C HIS A 857 -1.84 14.54 -7.56
N GLU A 858 -2.77 13.58 -7.69
CA GLU A 858 -3.54 13.37 -8.93
C GLU A 858 -4.48 14.54 -9.24
N PHE A 859 -4.91 15.26 -8.22
CA PHE A 859 -5.91 16.31 -8.28
C PHE A 859 -5.32 17.67 -8.65
N LEU A 860 -4.09 17.98 -8.20
CA LEU A 860 -3.46 19.30 -8.34
C LEU A 860 -2.22 19.33 -9.25
N SER A 861 -1.64 18.14 -9.63
CA SER A 861 -0.41 18.08 -10.44
C SER A 861 -0.63 18.21 -11.95
#